data_5bfaa4a672b1835d6ad0bbe5d4714794
#
_entry.id   5bfaa4a672b1835d6ad0bbe5d4714794
#
_cell.length_a   1.000
_cell.length_b   1.000
_cell.length_c   1.000
_cell.angle_alpha   90.00
_cell.angle_beta   90.00
_cell.angle_gamma   90.00
#
_symmetry.space_group_name_H-M   'P 1'
#
loop_
_entity.id
_entity.type
_entity.pdbx_description
1 polymer ?
#
loop_
_entity_poly.entity_id
_entity_poly.type
_entity_poly.pdbx_seq_one_letter_code
_entity_poly.pdbx_strand_id
1 'polypeptide(L)'
;MSEWISVAEIFGENVFNDAVMQERLPKKTYKELKKTIEEGKELQAATADVIAHEMKEWAIEKGATHYSHWFQPLTGATAEKHDSFISAPKSDGKILMEFSGKELIKGEPDASSFPSGGLRSTFEARGYTAWDCTSPAFVKKSPDGKRSILYIPTAFCSYTGEALDQKTPLLLSMEAINKQSIRLLRLFGNTTSKKVTPSVGVEQEYFLVDRDKYLKRKDLVFTGRTLFGANPPKGQELDDHYFGAIRERIAAFMTDVNEELWKMGVSAKTQHNEVAPGQHELAPIYAQCNVAVDHNQLIMETLKKVAYRHNLQCLLHEKPFEGVNGSGKHNNWSLVTDDGINILDPGKTPHDNIQFLLVLTCILRAVDLHADLLRESASDVGNDHRLGANEAPPAIISAYLGEQLEDVLAQLIDTGEAAHSLKGGKLHTGVSTLPDFAKDAIDRNRTSPFAFTGNKFEFRMVGSRDSVAAPNVVLNTIVAESFSDACDVLEKAEDFDLAVHDLIKEYASKHQRIVFNGNGYSDEWVKEAERRGLPNIKTMVESVECLTYDNTVEMFEKFDVFSRAELESRAEIKYEAYSKAINIEARSMIDIASKHIIPAVIQYVTSLANSINQVKQASAVAYTGVQEELLVQSADLLKDTKEALRALETVVAEVPETEGKEQAFFFMQKVVPAMEALRKPVDELEMIVNKNMWPMPSYGDLLFEV
;
A
#
# COMPACT_ATOMS: atom_id res chain seq x y z
N MET A 1 2.20 8.15 -37.83
CA MET A 1 2.06 6.70 -37.56
C MET A 1 2.89 6.46 -36.32
N SER A 2 2.27 6.07 -35.19
CA SER A 2 3.04 5.64 -34.01
C SER A 2 3.82 4.38 -34.42
N GLU A 3 5.14 4.42 -34.28
CA GLU A 3 5.94 3.22 -34.45
C GLU A 3 5.46 2.16 -33.46
N TRP A 4 5.25 0.94 -33.96
CA TRP A 4 4.89 -0.17 -33.10
C TRP A 4 6.05 -0.46 -32.15
N ILE A 5 5.78 -0.46 -30.82
CA ILE A 5 6.79 -0.66 -29.79
C ILE A 5 6.81 -2.15 -29.41
N SER A 6 7.95 -2.81 -29.59
CA SER A 6 8.17 -4.16 -29.08
C SER A 6 8.48 -4.11 -27.58
N VAL A 7 7.58 -4.63 -26.75
CA VAL A 7 7.78 -4.70 -25.29
C VAL A 7 9.07 -5.44 -24.94
N ALA A 8 9.40 -6.51 -25.66
CA ALA A 8 10.61 -7.28 -25.44
C ALA A 8 11.91 -6.48 -25.72
N GLU A 9 11.85 -5.48 -26.61
CA GLU A 9 13.00 -4.65 -26.94
C GLU A 9 13.19 -3.51 -25.94
N ILE A 10 12.08 -2.93 -25.39
CA ILE A 10 12.16 -1.80 -24.49
C ILE A 10 12.25 -2.19 -23.01
N PHE A 11 11.90 -3.44 -22.65
CA PHE A 11 11.82 -3.86 -21.26
C PHE A 11 13.18 -3.76 -20.57
N GLY A 12 13.26 -2.96 -19.52
CA GLY A 12 14.47 -2.74 -18.73
C GLY A 12 15.57 -1.93 -19.46
N GLU A 13 15.25 -1.27 -20.59
CA GLU A 13 16.25 -0.48 -21.34
C GLU A 13 16.90 0.63 -20.50
N ASN A 14 16.20 1.10 -19.47
CA ASN A 14 16.67 2.15 -18.58
C ASN A 14 17.09 1.62 -17.19
N VAL A 15 17.42 0.33 -17.09
CA VAL A 15 17.83 -0.32 -15.83
C VAL A 15 19.28 -0.79 -15.93
N PHE A 16 20.07 -0.48 -14.92
CA PHE A 16 21.42 -1.02 -14.75
C PHE A 16 21.31 -2.44 -14.17
N ASN A 17 20.75 -3.35 -14.96
CA ASN A 17 20.45 -4.72 -14.59
C ASN A 17 21.66 -5.67 -14.73
N ASP A 18 21.45 -6.94 -14.39
CA ASP A 18 22.52 -7.95 -14.42
C ASP A 18 23.19 -8.09 -15.79
N ALA A 19 22.42 -8.00 -16.88
CA ALA A 19 22.97 -8.09 -18.25
C ALA A 19 23.88 -6.88 -18.55
N VAL A 20 23.45 -5.67 -18.17
CA VAL A 20 24.25 -4.45 -18.32
C VAL A 20 25.50 -4.50 -17.43
N MET A 21 25.37 -4.97 -16.19
CA MET A 21 26.50 -5.18 -15.29
C MET A 21 27.51 -6.17 -15.84
N GLN A 22 27.04 -7.28 -16.40
CA GLN A 22 27.91 -8.30 -17.00
C GLN A 22 28.65 -7.79 -18.23
N GLU A 23 28.01 -6.96 -19.04
CA GLU A 23 28.61 -6.37 -20.25
C GLU A 23 29.69 -5.32 -19.92
N ARG A 24 29.40 -4.44 -18.95
CA ARG A 24 30.21 -3.24 -18.68
C ARG A 24 31.28 -3.44 -17.62
N LEU A 25 30.99 -4.23 -16.58
CA LEU A 25 31.92 -4.39 -15.47
C LEU A 25 33.07 -5.35 -15.87
N PRO A 26 34.32 -5.06 -15.46
CA PRO A 26 35.38 -6.01 -15.52
C PRO A 26 34.98 -7.34 -14.88
N LYS A 27 35.34 -8.48 -15.49
CA LYS A 27 34.92 -9.83 -15.02
C LYS A 27 35.16 -10.08 -13.52
N LYS A 28 36.23 -9.53 -12.98
CA LYS A 28 36.56 -9.66 -11.55
C LYS A 28 35.55 -8.88 -10.70
N THR A 29 35.34 -7.61 -11.04
CA THR A 29 34.37 -6.70 -10.34
C THR A 29 32.94 -7.26 -10.38
N TYR A 30 32.50 -7.75 -11.55
CA TYR A 30 31.18 -8.38 -11.70
C TYR A 30 31.03 -9.61 -10.78
N LYS A 31 32.05 -10.50 -10.74
CA LYS A 31 32.02 -11.66 -9.84
C LYS A 31 32.01 -11.30 -8.37
N GLU A 32 32.73 -10.26 -7.97
CA GLU A 32 32.74 -9.76 -6.60
C GLU A 32 31.39 -9.18 -6.22
N LEU A 33 30.76 -8.38 -7.09
CA LEU A 33 29.43 -7.84 -6.89
C LEU A 33 28.38 -8.96 -6.76
N LYS A 34 28.40 -9.95 -7.68
CA LYS A 34 27.49 -11.11 -7.59
C LYS A 34 27.64 -11.86 -6.29
N LYS A 35 28.87 -12.05 -5.83
CA LYS A 35 29.14 -12.70 -4.54
C LYS A 35 28.63 -11.87 -3.35
N THR A 36 28.74 -10.53 -3.42
CA THR A 36 28.13 -9.64 -2.41
C THR A 36 26.60 -9.82 -2.36
N ILE A 37 25.95 -9.83 -3.51
CA ILE A 37 24.49 -9.98 -3.63
C ILE A 37 24.01 -11.37 -3.16
N GLU A 38 24.73 -12.43 -3.52
CA GLU A 38 24.36 -13.82 -3.22
C GLU A 38 24.69 -14.24 -1.79
N GLU A 39 25.86 -13.81 -1.27
CA GLU A 39 26.36 -14.22 0.04
C GLU A 39 26.11 -13.19 1.14
N GLY A 40 25.57 -11.99 0.83
CA GLY A 40 25.32 -10.93 1.84
C GLY A 40 26.60 -10.34 2.41
N LYS A 41 27.68 -10.23 1.61
CA LYS A 41 28.96 -9.67 2.05
C LYS A 41 29.04 -8.18 1.79
N GLU A 42 29.84 -7.49 2.59
CA GLU A 42 30.09 -6.06 2.42
C GLU A 42 30.81 -5.78 1.08
N LEU A 43 30.35 -4.76 0.36
CA LEU A 43 30.94 -4.31 -0.87
C LEU A 43 32.26 -3.55 -0.59
N GLN A 44 33.36 -4.00 -1.15
CA GLN A 44 34.65 -3.34 -0.97
C GLN A 44 34.73 -2.02 -1.73
N ALA A 45 35.35 -0.99 -1.12
CA ALA A 45 35.44 0.35 -1.68
C ALA A 45 36.06 0.37 -3.11
N ALA A 46 37.13 -0.39 -3.33
CA ALA A 46 37.75 -0.48 -4.67
C ALA A 46 36.84 -1.09 -5.75
N THR A 47 35.99 -2.02 -5.36
CA THR A 47 34.97 -2.62 -6.24
C THR A 47 33.86 -1.61 -6.50
N ALA A 48 33.44 -0.85 -5.48
CA ALA A 48 32.46 0.21 -5.58
C ALA A 48 32.91 1.33 -6.53
N ASP A 49 34.18 1.74 -6.53
CA ASP A 49 34.72 2.76 -7.43
C ASP A 49 34.57 2.38 -8.90
N VAL A 50 34.86 1.11 -9.23
CA VAL A 50 34.71 0.62 -10.62
C VAL A 50 33.24 0.57 -11.03
N ILE A 51 32.36 0.11 -10.12
CA ILE A 51 30.92 0.06 -10.40
C ILE A 51 30.35 1.46 -10.58
N ALA A 52 30.72 2.41 -9.71
CA ALA A 52 30.27 3.79 -9.78
C ALA A 52 30.68 4.44 -11.13
N HIS A 53 31.92 4.23 -11.56
CA HIS A 53 32.39 4.72 -12.85
C HIS A 53 31.55 4.18 -14.02
N GLU A 54 31.37 2.87 -14.11
CA GLU A 54 30.62 2.25 -15.21
C GLU A 54 29.12 2.60 -15.17
N MET A 55 28.54 2.68 -13.98
CA MET A 55 27.15 3.11 -13.78
C MET A 55 26.94 4.55 -14.26
N LYS A 56 27.88 5.45 -13.93
CA LYS A 56 27.85 6.84 -14.38
C LYS A 56 27.98 6.93 -15.90
N GLU A 57 28.97 6.24 -16.51
CA GLU A 57 29.16 6.26 -17.98
C GLU A 57 27.90 5.74 -18.70
N TRP A 58 27.32 4.63 -18.22
CA TRP A 58 26.06 4.12 -18.74
C TRP A 58 24.91 5.13 -18.59
N ALA A 59 24.80 5.79 -17.45
CA ALA A 59 23.77 6.79 -17.22
C ALA A 59 23.92 8.02 -18.12
N ILE A 60 25.17 8.48 -18.36
CA ILE A 60 25.48 9.58 -19.27
C ILE A 60 25.11 9.20 -20.72
N GLU A 61 25.38 7.99 -21.17
CA GLU A 61 24.94 7.49 -22.48
C GLU A 61 23.42 7.50 -22.63
N LYS A 62 22.68 7.30 -21.53
CA LYS A 62 21.22 7.44 -21.45
C LYS A 62 20.75 8.90 -21.33
N GLY A 63 21.68 9.87 -21.31
CA GLY A 63 21.42 11.31 -21.22
C GLY A 63 21.29 11.84 -19.79
N ALA A 64 21.72 11.09 -18.79
CA ALA A 64 21.68 11.55 -17.41
C ALA A 64 22.76 12.62 -17.15
N THR A 65 22.37 13.68 -16.46
CA THR A 65 23.27 14.75 -16.01
C THR A 65 23.40 14.79 -14.49
N HIS A 66 22.50 14.12 -13.81
CA HIS A 66 22.37 14.08 -12.35
C HIS A 66 22.15 12.64 -11.89
N TYR A 67 22.41 12.41 -10.60
CA TYR A 67 22.02 11.20 -9.88
C TYR A 67 21.22 11.56 -8.62
N SER A 68 20.51 10.59 -8.07
CA SER A 68 19.76 10.72 -6.83
C SER A 68 19.90 9.44 -6.01
N HIS A 69 20.26 9.59 -4.73
CA HIS A 69 20.08 8.52 -3.76
C HIS A 69 18.59 8.43 -3.44
N TRP A 70 17.93 7.39 -3.96
CA TRP A 70 16.49 7.25 -3.91
C TRP A 70 16.10 6.31 -2.77
N PHE A 71 15.35 6.83 -1.81
CA PHE A 71 14.93 6.08 -0.63
C PHE A 71 13.54 6.50 -0.18
N GLN A 72 12.94 5.71 0.70
CA GLN A 72 11.63 5.93 1.25
C GLN A 72 11.73 6.23 2.75
N PRO A 73 11.61 7.52 3.17
CA PRO A 73 11.59 7.90 4.57
C PRO A 73 10.35 7.37 5.29
N LEU A 74 10.30 7.56 6.61
CA LEU A 74 9.22 7.06 7.48
C LEU A 74 7.82 7.61 7.15
N THR A 75 7.74 8.69 6.37
CA THR A 75 6.47 9.27 5.86
C THR A 75 5.86 8.53 4.68
N GLY A 76 6.52 7.51 4.14
CA GLY A 76 6.03 6.76 2.98
C GLY A 76 6.26 7.40 1.60
N ALA A 77 6.60 8.68 1.53
CA ALA A 77 7.00 9.35 0.28
C ALA A 77 8.43 9.00 -0.10
N THR A 78 8.74 8.96 -1.40
CA THR A 78 10.13 8.80 -1.85
C THR A 78 10.89 10.12 -1.77
N ALA A 79 12.15 10.06 -1.33
CA ALA A 79 13.05 11.20 -1.30
C ALA A 79 13.84 11.29 -2.61
N GLU A 80 13.89 12.49 -3.17
CA GLU A 80 14.62 12.81 -4.40
C GLU A 80 15.45 14.08 -4.19
N LYS A 81 16.78 13.93 -4.08
CA LYS A 81 17.74 15.04 -4.12
C LYS A 81 18.72 14.78 -5.24
N HIS A 82 18.67 15.60 -6.27
CA HIS A 82 19.48 15.42 -7.46
C HIS A 82 20.79 16.18 -7.36
N ASP A 83 21.91 15.46 -7.38
CA ASP A 83 23.24 16.01 -7.47
C ASP A 83 23.77 15.83 -8.90
N SER A 84 24.43 16.86 -9.47
CA SER A 84 25.04 16.77 -10.80
C SER A 84 26.35 15.99 -10.72
N PHE A 85 26.68 15.28 -11.80
CA PHE A 85 27.98 14.63 -11.96
C PHE A 85 29.15 15.63 -12.14
N ILE A 86 28.91 16.93 -12.22
CA ILE A 86 29.98 17.91 -12.45
C ILE A 86 30.93 17.99 -11.26
N SER A 87 32.24 17.99 -11.56
CA SER A 87 33.26 18.30 -10.59
C SER A 87 33.57 19.81 -10.55
N ALA A 88 34.42 20.23 -9.61
CA ALA A 88 34.89 21.61 -9.55
C ALA A 88 35.61 21.99 -10.87
N PRO A 89 35.43 23.21 -11.39
CA PRO A 89 36.10 23.66 -12.59
C PRO A 89 37.63 23.60 -12.43
N LYS A 90 38.30 23.07 -13.47
CA LYS A 90 39.76 23.07 -13.56
C LYS A 90 40.31 24.46 -13.90
N SER A 91 41.62 24.61 -13.81
CA SER A 91 42.31 25.88 -14.13
C SER A 91 42.09 26.38 -15.57
N ASP A 92 41.73 25.47 -16.50
CA ASP A 92 41.37 25.79 -17.87
C ASP A 92 39.86 26.10 -18.08
N GLY A 93 39.10 26.18 -16.99
CA GLY A 93 37.64 26.42 -17.00
C GLY A 93 36.79 25.23 -17.40
N LYS A 94 37.38 24.04 -17.62
CA LYS A 94 36.65 22.81 -17.94
C LYS A 94 36.26 22.05 -16.67
N ILE A 95 35.18 21.31 -16.75
CA ILE A 95 34.72 20.40 -15.71
C ILE A 95 34.95 18.93 -16.13
N LEU A 96 34.98 18.05 -15.15
CA LEU A 96 34.84 16.60 -15.37
C LEU A 96 33.48 16.15 -14.89
N MET A 97 33.00 15.03 -15.43
CA MET A 97 31.84 14.31 -14.92
C MET A 97 32.37 13.18 -14.03
N GLU A 98 32.14 13.27 -12.73
CA GLU A 98 32.67 12.36 -11.72
C GLU A 98 31.55 11.74 -10.90
N PHE A 99 31.74 10.51 -10.49
CA PHE A 99 30.92 9.79 -9.54
C PHE A 99 31.76 8.67 -8.94
N SER A 100 32.09 8.76 -7.68
CA SER A 100 33.00 7.85 -7.00
C SER A 100 32.26 6.70 -6.30
N GLY A 101 32.98 5.63 -6.01
CA GLY A 101 32.47 4.54 -5.19
C GLY A 101 32.01 5.02 -3.80
N LYS A 102 32.67 6.03 -3.24
CA LYS A 102 32.24 6.65 -1.98
C LYS A 102 30.85 7.27 -2.14
N GLU A 103 30.59 8.01 -3.21
CA GLU A 103 29.29 8.62 -3.49
C GLU A 103 28.20 7.54 -3.77
N LEU A 104 28.59 6.44 -4.41
CA LEU A 104 27.69 5.32 -4.64
C LEU A 104 27.25 4.64 -3.32
N ILE A 105 28.21 4.24 -2.50
CA ILE A 105 27.94 3.45 -1.28
C ILE A 105 27.54 4.29 -0.07
N LYS A 106 27.81 5.60 -0.08
CA LYS A 106 27.54 6.50 1.03
C LYS A 106 27.16 7.89 0.56
N GLY A 107 25.87 8.23 0.63
CA GLY A 107 25.40 9.62 0.55
C GLY A 107 25.31 10.24 1.94
N GLU A 108 25.36 11.57 2.02
CA GLU A 108 25.21 12.31 3.26
C GLU A 108 24.09 13.38 3.11
N PRO A 109 22.81 12.98 3.01
CA PRO A 109 21.71 13.94 2.94
C PRO A 109 21.52 14.66 4.27
N ASP A 110 20.99 15.89 4.21
CA ASP A 110 20.52 16.58 5.40
C ASP A 110 19.29 15.87 5.96
N ALA A 111 19.45 15.23 7.12
CA ALA A 111 18.40 14.48 7.77
C ALA A 111 17.49 15.34 8.67
N SER A 112 17.80 16.64 8.85
CA SER A 112 17.04 17.51 9.78
C SER A 112 15.59 17.72 9.38
N SER A 113 15.28 17.61 8.08
CA SER A 113 13.91 17.77 7.54
C SER A 113 13.09 16.46 7.53
N PHE A 114 13.71 15.32 7.82
CA PHE A 114 12.99 14.04 7.85
C PHE A 114 12.48 13.74 9.25
N PRO A 115 11.23 13.26 9.40
CA PRO A 115 10.68 12.83 10.68
C PRO A 115 11.56 11.75 11.33
N SER A 116 11.85 11.88 12.60
CA SER A 116 12.66 10.92 13.35
C SER A 116 12.00 10.43 14.64
N GLY A 117 10.78 10.92 14.98
CA GLY A 117 10.03 10.49 16.16
C GLY A 117 10.87 10.52 17.46
N GLY A 118 11.74 11.50 17.61
CA GLY A 118 12.59 11.63 18.78
C GLY A 118 13.88 10.79 18.77
N LEU A 119 14.14 9.99 17.74
CA LEU A 119 15.40 9.21 17.62
C LEU A 119 16.66 10.06 17.63
N ARG A 120 16.55 11.33 17.30
CA ARG A 120 17.67 12.26 17.27
C ARG A 120 17.26 13.67 17.71
N SER A 121 18.24 14.44 18.16
CA SER A 121 18.04 15.83 18.52
C SER A 121 17.80 16.70 17.26
N THR A 122 17.01 17.76 17.40
CA THR A 122 16.65 18.65 16.28
C THR A 122 17.85 19.37 15.64
N PHE A 123 18.96 19.50 16.34
CA PHE A 123 20.20 20.09 15.82
C PHE A 123 21.11 19.10 15.08
N GLU A 124 20.81 17.81 15.11
CA GLU A 124 21.54 16.78 14.38
C GLU A 124 21.05 16.71 12.95
N ALA A 125 21.86 17.17 12.01
CA ALA A 125 21.46 17.27 10.60
C ALA A 125 21.98 16.13 9.72
N ARG A 126 23.00 15.37 10.18
CA ARG A 126 23.63 14.36 9.33
C ARG A 126 22.89 13.04 9.34
N GLY A 127 22.59 12.52 8.14
CA GLY A 127 22.17 11.14 7.91
C GLY A 127 23.04 10.50 6.83
N TYR A 128 22.86 9.21 6.63
CA TYR A 128 23.61 8.43 5.64
C TYR A 128 22.67 7.60 4.78
N THR A 129 22.93 7.61 3.46
CA THR A 129 22.35 6.63 2.56
C THR A 129 23.37 5.56 2.20
N ALA A 130 22.91 4.32 2.01
CA ALA A 130 23.76 3.23 1.55
C ALA A 130 23.09 2.52 0.36
N TRP A 131 23.84 2.29 -0.73
CA TRP A 131 23.30 1.62 -1.89
C TRP A 131 22.85 0.18 -1.56
N ASP A 132 21.60 -0.12 -1.89
CA ASP A 132 21.11 -1.50 -1.93
C ASP A 132 21.50 -2.15 -3.25
N CYS A 133 22.60 -2.88 -3.27
CA CYS A 133 23.08 -3.55 -4.49
C CYS A 133 22.19 -4.71 -4.98
N THR A 134 21.17 -5.09 -4.19
CA THR A 134 20.17 -6.10 -4.60
C THR A 134 18.99 -5.49 -5.36
N SER A 135 18.87 -4.15 -5.36
CA SER A 135 17.92 -3.39 -6.18
C SER A 135 18.66 -2.65 -7.30
N PRO A 136 18.36 -2.90 -8.57
CA PRO A 136 19.06 -2.29 -9.67
C PRO A 136 18.81 -0.78 -9.76
N ALA A 137 19.86 0.00 -10.05
CA ALA A 137 19.73 1.42 -10.36
C ALA A 137 19.05 1.59 -11.73
N PHE A 138 18.39 2.73 -11.93
CA PHE A 138 17.63 2.98 -13.15
C PHE A 138 17.68 4.47 -13.54
N VAL A 139 17.40 4.76 -14.81
CA VAL A 139 17.35 6.12 -15.34
C VAL A 139 15.89 6.50 -15.62
N LYS A 140 15.42 7.59 -15.00
CA LYS A 140 14.17 8.24 -15.39
C LYS A 140 14.43 9.33 -16.40
N LYS A 141 13.66 9.32 -17.50
CA LYS A 141 13.71 10.36 -18.54
C LYS A 141 12.51 11.28 -18.45
N SER A 142 12.73 12.59 -18.62
CA SER A 142 11.59 13.49 -18.79
C SER A 142 10.88 13.20 -20.13
N PRO A 143 9.55 13.49 -20.23
CA PRO A 143 8.78 13.22 -21.45
C PRO A 143 9.31 13.90 -22.71
N ASP A 144 9.94 15.09 -22.55
CA ASP A 144 10.57 15.84 -23.65
C ASP A 144 12.01 15.34 -23.99
N GLY A 145 12.47 14.30 -23.30
CA GLY A 145 13.79 13.72 -23.49
C GLY A 145 14.99 14.60 -23.11
N LYS A 146 14.73 15.81 -22.56
CA LYS A 146 15.80 16.81 -22.29
C LYS A 146 16.48 16.60 -20.94
N ARG A 147 15.85 15.86 -20.03
CA ARG A 147 16.37 15.61 -18.70
C ARG A 147 16.30 14.14 -18.37
N SER A 148 17.42 13.59 -17.96
CA SER A 148 17.52 12.24 -17.43
C SER A 148 18.30 12.26 -16.12
N ILE A 149 17.91 11.40 -15.20
CA ILE A 149 18.50 11.32 -13.86
C ILE A 149 18.70 9.85 -13.53
N LEU A 150 19.88 9.52 -13.01
CA LEU A 150 20.20 8.20 -12.47
C LEU A 150 19.61 8.09 -11.06
N TYR A 151 18.76 7.11 -10.80
CA TYR A 151 18.21 6.79 -9.49
C TYR A 151 18.88 5.56 -8.92
N ILE A 152 19.40 5.70 -7.71
CA ILE A 152 20.14 4.65 -7.01
C ILE A 152 19.31 4.27 -5.77
N PRO A 153 18.71 3.06 -5.75
CA PRO A 153 17.97 2.60 -4.57
C PRO A 153 18.88 2.47 -3.35
N THR A 154 18.52 3.14 -2.25
CA THR A 154 19.35 3.21 -1.05
C THR A 154 18.53 2.95 0.22
N ALA A 155 19.22 2.47 1.26
CA ALA A 155 18.80 2.55 2.65
C ALA A 155 19.18 3.93 3.22
N PHE A 156 18.49 4.37 4.29
CA PHE A 156 18.73 5.65 4.93
C PHE A 156 18.72 5.49 6.45
N CYS A 157 19.79 5.95 7.10
CA CYS A 157 19.92 5.89 8.55
C CYS A 157 20.36 7.22 9.16
N SER A 158 20.15 7.36 10.46
CA SER A 158 20.63 8.48 11.28
C SER A 158 22.15 8.49 11.39
N TYR A 159 22.70 9.53 11.99
CA TYR A 159 24.11 9.62 12.31
C TYR A 159 24.57 8.49 13.27
N THR A 160 23.71 8.04 14.13
CA THR A 160 23.95 6.98 15.13
C THR A 160 23.61 5.58 14.63
N GLY A 161 22.99 5.46 13.44
CA GLY A 161 22.79 4.21 12.74
C GLY A 161 21.35 3.69 12.72
N GLU A 162 20.42 4.33 13.46
CA GLU A 162 19.01 3.90 13.45
C GLU A 162 18.39 4.11 12.07
N ALA A 163 17.54 3.17 11.66
CA ALA A 163 16.82 3.24 10.38
C ALA A 163 15.79 4.38 10.38
N LEU A 164 15.94 5.32 9.46
CA LEU A 164 15.00 6.42 9.20
C LEU A 164 14.19 6.22 7.91
N ASP A 165 14.18 4.98 7.42
CA ASP A 165 13.50 4.59 6.17
C ASP A 165 12.64 3.34 6.35
N GLN A 166 12.01 2.94 5.25
CA GLN A 166 11.21 1.71 5.17
C GLN A 166 12.02 0.51 4.63
N LYS A 167 13.12 0.76 3.92
CA LYS A 167 13.89 -0.29 3.24
C LYS A 167 14.81 -1.05 4.19
N THR A 168 15.48 -0.37 5.11
CA THR A 168 16.38 -1.02 6.06
C THR A 168 15.68 -2.13 6.86
N PRO A 169 14.55 -1.87 7.54
CA PRO A 169 13.85 -2.95 8.25
C PRO A 169 13.29 -4.02 7.30
N LEU A 170 12.93 -3.66 6.07
CA LEU A 170 12.50 -4.63 5.06
C LEU A 170 13.62 -5.63 4.75
N LEU A 171 14.83 -5.14 4.46
CA LEU A 171 15.99 -5.99 4.17
C LEU A 171 16.34 -6.87 5.38
N LEU A 172 16.33 -6.31 6.60
CA LEU A 172 16.60 -7.07 7.84
C LEU A 172 15.54 -8.18 8.05
N SER A 173 14.27 -7.88 7.81
CA SER A 173 13.19 -8.89 7.90
C SER A 173 13.35 -10.00 6.86
N MET A 174 13.83 -9.67 5.64
CA MET A 174 14.14 -10.65 4.60
C MET A 174 15.30 -11.55 4.99
N GLU A 175 16.31 -11.02 5.68
CA GLU A 175 17.41 -11.83 6.23
C GLU A 175 16.92 -12.75 7.33
N ALA A 176 16.07 -12.26 8.24
CA ALA A 176 15.49 -13.05 9.32
C ALA A 176 14.70 -14.25 8.79
N ILE A 177 13.77 -14.02 7.85
CA ILE A 177 12.95 -15.10 7.27
C ILE A 177 13.80 -16.06 6.43
N ASN A 178 14.81 -15.57 5.70
CA ASN A 178 15.74 -16.42 4.97
C ASN A 178 16.46 -17.38 5.90
N LYS A 179 17.04 -16.87 6.98
CA LYS A 179 17.78 -17.67 7.97
C LYS A 179 16.94 -18.79 8.57
N GLN A 180 15.72 -18.47 8.99
CA GLN A 180 14.84 -19.44 9.64
C GLN A 180 14.23 -20.43 8.61
N SER A 181 13.91 -19.97 7.40
CA SER A 181 13.42 -20.84 6.33
C SER A 181 14.47 -21.88 5.91
N ILE A 182 15.73 -21.46 5.73
CA ILE A 182 16.81 -22.39 5.39
C ILE A 182 17.06 -23.38 6.54
N ARG A 183 17.00 -22.92 7.80
CA ARG A 183 17.10 -23.78 8.97
C ARG A 183 16.01 -24.86 8.97
N LEU A 184 14.75 -24.45 8.70
CA LEU A 184 13.62 -25.38 8.59
C LEU A 184 13.82 -26.38 7.44
N LEU A 185 14.18 -25.93 6.26
CA LEU A 185 14.38 -26.76 5.08
C LEU A 185 15.49 -27.81 5.30
N ARG A 186 16.57 -27.46 6.04
CA ARG A 186 17.64 -28.38 6.38
C ARG A 186 17.14 -29.56 7.23
N LEU A 187 16.19 -29.34 8.12
CA LEU A 187 15.58 -30.39 8.94
C LEU A 187 14.80 -31.39 8.08
N PHE A 188 14.20 -30.95 6.97
CA PHE A 188 13.55 -31.80 5.98
C PHE A 188 14.50 -32.38 4.93
N GLY A 189 15.83 -32.27 5.12
CA GLY A 189 16.84 -32.88 4.25
C GLY A 189 17.16 -32.08 2.98
N ASN A 190 16.65 -30.87 2.81
CA ASN A 190 17.03 -30.01 1.70
C ASN A 190 18.49 -29.55 1.91
N THR A 191 19.38 -29.95 1.02
CA THR A 191 20.83 -29.62 1.03
C THR A 191 21.24 -28.72 -0.13
N THR A 192 20.34 -28.47 -1.10
CA THR A 192 20.64 -27.75 -2.34
C THR A 192 20.39 -26.25 -2.23
N SER A 193 19.25 -25.86 -1.71
CA SER A 193 18.88 -24.45 -1.58
C SER A 193 19.80 -23.71 -0.62
N LYS A 194 20.27 -22.54 -0.99
CA LYS A 194 21.20 -21.70 -0.20
C LYS A 194 20.50 -20.48 0.40
N LYS A 195 19.41 -20.04 -0.24
CA LYS A 195 18.68 -18.85 0.15
C LYS A 195 17.18 -19.07 -0.07
N VAL A 196 16.37 -18.51 0.83
CA VAL A 196 14.92 -18.35 0.65
C VAL A 196 14.60 -16.85 0.63
N THR A 197 13.84 -16.43 -0.35
CA THR A 197 13.51 -15.02 -0.52
C THR A 197 11.99 -14.85 -0.56
N PRO A 198 11.42 -13.88 0.20
CA PRO A 198 10.03 -13.51 0.01
C PRO A 198 9.80 -12.99 -1.40
N SER A 199 8.79 -13.52 -2.06
CA SER A 199 8.34 -13.11 -3.39
C SER A 199 7.02 -12.37 -3.24
N VAL A 200 6.92 -11.18 -3.82
CA VAL A 200 5.78 -10.28 -3.62
C VAL A 200 5.24 -9.79 -4.96
N GLY A 201 3.91 -9.83 -5.10
CA GLY A 201 3.17 -9.20 -6.19
C GLY A 201 2.16 -8.23 -5.61
N VAL A 202 2.20 -6.97 -6.04
CA VAL A 202 1.39 -5.88 -5.48
C VAL A 202 0.39 -5.40 -6.53
N GLU A 203 -0.88 -5.60 -6.28
CA GLU A 203 -1.98 -5.09 -7.12
C GLU A 203 -2.31 -3.67 -6.67
N GLN A 204 -2.22 -2.68 -7.57
CA GLN A 204 -2.41 -1.27 -7.26
C GLN A 204 -3.74 -0.77 -7.80
N GLU A 205 -4.68 -0.50 -6.92
CA GLU A 205 -5.92 0.20 -7.26
C GLU A 205 -5.75 1.72 -7.18
N TYR A 206 -6.48 2.44 -8.02
CA TYR A 206 -6.45 3.91 -8.08
C TYR A 206 -7.68 4.48 -8.77
N PHE A 207 -7.99 5.76 -8.48
CA PHE A 207 -9.02 6.51 -9.22
C PHE A 207 -8.40 7.48 -10.21
N LEU A 208 -9.10 7.70 -11.31
CA LEU A 208 -8.82 8.78 -12.26
C LEU A 208 -10.02 9.73 -12.34
N VAL A 209 -9.74 11.02 -12.24
CA VAL A 209 -10.72 12.08 -12.41
C VAL A 209 -10.21 13.12 -13.39
N ASP A 210 -11.13 13.85 -14.04
CA ASP A 210 -10.75 14.98 -14.89
C ASP A 210 -10.03 16.05 -14.05
N ARG A 211 -8.90 16.53 -14.56
CA ARG A 211 -8.01 17.46 -13.84
C ARG A 211 -8.68 18.82 -13.62
N ASP A 212 -9.44 19.33 -14.58
CA ASP A 212 -10.07 20.65 -14.46
C ASP A 212 -11.14 20.64 -13.37
N LYS A 213 -11.82 19.51 -13.19
CA LYS A 213 -12.76 19.29 -12.10
C LYS A 213 -12.07 19.09 -10.75
N TYR A 214 -10.99 18.30 -10.72
CA TYR A 214 -10.17 18.12 -9.53
C TYR A 214 -9.70 19.46 -8.96
N LEU A 215 -9.18 20.36 -9.80
CA LEU A 215 -8.67 21.67 -9.36
C LEU A 215 -9.74 22.57 -8.75
N LYS A 216 -11.02 22.34 -9.05
CA LYS A 216 -12.17 23.04 -8.46
C LYS A 216 -12.61 22.45 -7.12
N ARG A 217 -12.08 21.28 -6.73
CA ARG A 217 -12.35 20.59 -5.47
C ARG A 217 -11.20 20.77 -4.50
N LYS A 218 -11.28 21.78 -3.62
CA LYS A 218 -10.21 22.06 -2.65
C LYS A 218 -9.95 20.93 -1.66
N ASP A 219 -10.99 20.19 -1.30
CA ASP A 219 -10.87 18.98 -0.49
C ASP A 219 -9.98 17.93 -1.17
N LEU A 220 -10.23 17.58 -2.44
CA LEU A 220 -9.39 16.66 -3.19
C LEU A 220 -7.94 17.16 -3.31
N VAL A 221 -7.75 18.46 -3.55
CA VAL A 221 -6.41 19.06 -3.69
C VAL A 221 -5.60 18.98 -2.40
N PHE A 222 -6.21 19.25 -1.25
CA PHE A 222 -5.51 19.32 0.02
C PHE A 222 -5.43 17.98 0.74
N THR A 223 -6.42 17.10 0.59
CA THR A 223 -6.54 15.88 1.39
C THR A 223 -6.53 14.59 0.58
N GLY A 224 -6.75 14.67 -0.72
CA GLY A 224 -6.86 13.50 -1.60
C GLY A 224 -8.24 12.83 -1.58
N ARG A 225 -9.17 13.28 -0.72
CA ARG A 225 -10.54 12.79 -0.65
C ARG A 225 -11.57 13.90 -0.63
N THR A 226 -12.81 13.58 -0.99
CA THR A 226 -13.94 14.49 -0.86
C THR A 226 -14.39 14.56 0.60
N LEU A 227 -14.48 15.78 1.15
CA LEU A 227 -14.96 16.03 2.51
C LEU A 227 -16.47 16.33 2.54
N PHE A 228 -17.04 16.69 1.39
CA PHE A 228 -18.46 16.89 1.12
C PHE A 228 -18.81 16.18 -0.19
N GLY A 229 -20.06 15.80 -0.34
CA GLY A 229 -20.57 15.27 -1.61
C GLY A 229 -21.76 14.34 -1.42
N ALA A 230 -22.89 14.70 -2.04
CA ALA A 230 -24.06 13.87 -2.09
C ALA A 230 -23.88 12.74 -3.13
N ASN A 231 -24.52 11.60 -2.89
CA ASN A 231 -24.52 10.47 -3.81
C ASN A 231 -25.19 10.86 -5.13
N PRO A 232 -24.58 10.53 -6.28
CA PRO A 232 -25.18 10.76 -7.59
C PRO A 232 -26.36 9.80 -7.82
N PRO A 233 -27.22 10.09 -8.83
CA PRO A 233 -28.34 9.21 -9.18
C PRO A 233 -27.92 7.78 -9.58
N LYS A 234 -26.70 7.62 -10.04
CA LYS A 234 -26.08 6.34 -10.35
C LYS A 234 -24.72 6.28 -9.66
N GLY A 235 -24.48 5.20 -8.93
CA GLY A 235 -23.19 4.83 -8.35
C GLY A 235 -22.60 3.62 -9.08
N GLN A 236 -22.47 2.51 -8.37
CA GLN A 236 -21.90 1.25 -8.87
C GLN A 236 -22.92 0.09 -8.91
N GLU A 237 -24.23 0.38 -8.87
CA GLU A 237 -25.31 -0.60 -8.64
C GLU A 237 -25.39 -1.71 -9.68
N LEU A 238 -24.91 -1.47 -10.90
CA LEU A 238 -24.95 -2.43 -11.99
C LEU A 238 -23.62 -3.13 -12.24
N ASP A 239 -22.57 -2.76 -11.50
CA ASP A 239 -21.18 -3.22 -11.71
C ASP A 239 -20.70 -3.06 -13.16
N ASP A 240 -21.36 -2.21 -13.93
CA ASP A 240 -21.15 -2.04 -15.38
C ASP A 240 -19.82 -1.35 -15.71
N HIS A 241 -19.17 -0.73 -14.75
CA HIS A 241 -17.80 -0.24 -14.91
C HIS A 241 -16.80 -1.38 -14.90
N TYR A 242 -16.90 -2.31 -13.97
CA TYR A 242 -16.01 -3.47 -13.86
C TYR A 242 -16.04 -4.36 -15.12
N PHE A 243 -17.24 -4.63 -15.65
CA PHE A 243 -17.41 -5.42 -16.86
C PHE A 243 -17.36 -4.60 -18.16
N GLY A 244 -17.22 -3.28 -18.06
CA GLY A 244 -17.22 -2.35 -19.18
C GLY A 244 -15.88 -2.33 -19.94
N ALA A 245 -15.95 -1.86 -21.19
CA ALA A 245 -14.73 -1.57 -21.94
C ALA A 245 -13.98 -0.38 -21.35
N ILE A 246 -12.66 -0.44 -21.37
CA ILE A 246 -11.82 0.69 -20.98
C ILE A 246 -12.02 1.82 -22.00
N ARG A 247 -12.34 3.02 -21.52
CA ARG A 247 -12.54 4.21 -22.36
C ARG A 247 -11.24 4.60 -23.05
N GLU A 248 -11.30 5.14 -24.27
CA GLU A 248 -10.11 5.45 -25.08
C GLU A 248 -9.10 6.38 -24.37
N ARG A 249 -9.60 7.42 -23.67
CA ARG A 249 -8.72 8.33 -22.92
C ARG A 249 -7.97 7.61 -21.81
N ILE A 250 -8.64 6.68 -21.14
CA ILE A 250 -8.04 5.85 -20.08
C ILE A 250 -7.10 4.82 -20.67
N ALA A 251 -7.45 4.19 -21.79
CA ALA A 251 -6.57 3.24 -22.49
C ALA A 251 -5.26 3.91 -22.96
N ALA A 252 -5.34 5.14 -23.48
CA ALA A 252 -4.15 5.91 -23.85
C ALA A 252 -3.27 6.22 -22.63
N PHE A 253 -3.86 6.63 -21.51
CA PHE A 253 -3.16 6.82 -20.26
C PHE A 253 -2.47 5.51 -19.79
N MET A 254 -3.20 4.39 -19.77
CA MET A 254 -2.67 3.09 -19.35
C MET A 254 -1.53 2.61 -20.25
N THR A 255 -1.61 2.90 -21.55
CA THR A 255 -0.54 2.57 -22.51
C THR A 255 0.76 3.30 -22.17
N ASP A 256 0.67 4.61 -21.93
CA ASP A 256 1.84 5.43 -21.57
C ASP A 256 2.44 5.01 -20.22
N VAL A 257 1.57 4.68 -19.24
CA VAL A 257 2.01 4.15 -17.93
C VAL A 257 2.81 2.85 -18.11
N ASN A 258 2.26 1.90 -18.89
CA ASN A 258 2.93 0.63 -19.14
C ASN A 258 4.28 0.81 -19.84
N GLU A 259 4.34 1.66 -20.86
CA GLU A 259 5.59 1.90 -21.60
C GLU A 259 6.69 2.45 -20.68
N GLU A 260 6.37 3.44 -19.83
CA GLU A 260 7.34 3.98 -18.87
C GLU A 260 7.78 2.96 -17.83
N LEU A 261 6.83 2.17 -17.30
CA LEU A 261 7.13 1.13 -16.33
C LEU A 261 7.99 0.01 -16.92
N TRP A 262 7.68 -0.47 -18.13
CA TRP A 262 8.47 -1.49 -18.82
C TRP A 262 9.91 -1.03 -19.06
N LYS A 263 10.12 0.21 -19.49
CA LYS A 263 11.46 0.79 -19.66
C LYS A 263 12.25 0.82 -18.36
N MET A 264 11.59 0.99 -17.23
CA MET A 264 12.19 0.93 -15.89
C MET A 264 12.24 -0.50 -15.30
N GLY A 265 11.96 -1.53 -16.09
CA GLY A 265 12.03 -2.93 -15.66
C GLY A 265 10.89 -3.41 -14.77
N VAL A 266 9.83 -2.60 -14.61
CA VAL A 266 8.63 -3.00 -13.88
C VAL A 266 7.74 -3.83 -14.81
N SER A 267 7.48 -5.08 -14.44
CA SER A 267 6.69 -6.01 -15.24
C SER A 267 5.19 -5.81 -15.09
N ALA A 268 4.69 -4.59 -15.35
CA ALA A 268 3.27 -4.28 -15.41
C ALA A 268 2.57 -5.19 -16.42
N LYS A 269 1.59 -5.98 -15.97
CA LYS A 269 0.99 -7.04 -16.79
C LYS A 269 -0.51 -6.88 -16.96
N THR A 270 -1.22 -6.64 -15.87
CA THR A 270 -2.68 -6.59 -15.86
C THR A 270 -3.15 -5.16 -15.62
N GLN A 271 -4.15 -4.74 -16.39
CA GLN A 271 -4.86 -3.48 -16.19
C GLN A 271 -6.33 -3.70 -16.52
N HIS A 272 -7.21 -3.19 -15.68
CA HIS A 272 -8.66 -3.28 -15.88
C HIS A 272 -9.39 -2.19 -15.11
N ASN A 273 -10.70 -2.08 -15.37
CA ASN A 273 -11.59 -1.26 -14.55
C ASN A 273 -11.92 -1.98 -13.24
N GLU A 274 -12.04 -1.23 -12.17
CA GLU A 274 -12.57 -1.68 -10.88
C GLU A 274 -14.07 -1.38 -10.74
N VAL A 275 -14.66 -1.78 -9.60
CA VAL A 275 -16.11 -1.72 -9.40
C VAL A 275 -16.63 -0.29 -9.33
N ALA A 276 -15.94 0.61 -8.64
CA ALA A 276 -16.36 2.00 -8.56
C ALA A 276 -16.13 2.74 -9.89
N PRO A 277 -17.04 3.62 -10.30
CA PRO A 277 -16.83 4.46 -11.48
C PRO A 277 -15.53 5.27 -11.37
N GLY A 278 -14.73 5.29 -12.43
CA GLY A 278 -13.44 5.97 -12.48
C GLY A 278 -12.32 5.26 -11.70
N GLN A 279 -12.55 4.07 -11.17
CA GLN A 279 -11.56 3.24 -10.48
C GLN A 279 -10.94 2.21 -11.43
N HIS A 280 -9.65 1.98 -11.27
CA HIS A 280 -8.85 1.08 -12.10
C HIS A 280 -7.80 0.36 -11.26
N GLU A 281 -7.25 -0.73 -11.81
CA GLU A 281 -6.17 -1.49 -11.20
C GLU A 281 -5.02 -1.72 -12.18
N LEU A 282 -3.80 -1.77 -11.63
CA LEU A 282 -2.59 -2.22 -12.29
C LEU A 282 -1.91 -3.29 -11.43
N ALA A 283 -1.67 -4.47 -12.00
CA ALA A 283 -0.97 -5.55 -11.33
C ALA A 283 0.30 -5.96 -12.10
N PRO A 284 1.49 -5.87 -11.48
CA PRO A 284 2.74 -6.39 -12.04
C PRO A 284 2.89 -7.89 -11.77
N ILE A 285 3.81 -8.53 -12.49
CA ILE A 285 4.29 -9.86 -12.12
C ILE A 285 5.08 -9.73 -10.81
N TYR A 286 4.98 -10.74 -9.94
CA TYR A 286 5.72 -10.79 -8.68
C TYR A 286 7.24 -10.72 -8.87
N ALA A 287 7.91 -10.15 -7.89
CA ALA A 287 9.36 -10.02 -7.82
C ALA A 287 9.87 -10.29 -6.40
N GLN A 288 11.18 -10.29 -6.21
CA GLN A 288 11.80 -10.30 -4.88
C GLN A 288 11.27 -9.13 -4.06
N CYS A 289 11.00 -9.35 -2.78
CA CYS A 289 10.21 -8.44 -1.94
C CYS A 289 10.72 -6.98 -1.96
N ASN A 290 12.03 -6.73 -1.77
CA ASN A 290 12.58 -5.37 -1.79
C ASN A 290 12.43 -4.69 -3.17
N VAL A 291 12.60 -5.45 -4.25
CA VAL A 291 12.41 -4.97 -5.63
C VAL A 291 10.93 -4.68 -5.90
N ALA A 292 10.03 -5.56 -5.46
CA ALA A 292 8.58 -5.37 -5.60
C ALA A 292 8.10 -4.11 -4.86
N VAL A 293 8.64 -3.83 -3.66
CA VAL A 293 8.36 -2.61 -2.90
C VAL A 293 8.84 -1.37 -3.65
N ASP A 294 10.06 -1.38 -4.18
CA ASP A 294 10.58 -0.28 -5.00
C ASP A 294 9.73 -0.08 -6.27
N HIS A 295 9.38 -1.17 -6.96
CA HIS A 295 8.50 -1.13 -8.14
C HIS A 295 7.13 -0.53 -7.83
N ASN A 296 6.54 -0.82 -6.67
CA ASN A 296 5.28 -0.22 -6.27
C ASN A 296 5.40 1.30 -6.07
N GLN A 297 6.49 1.79 -5.50
CA GLN A 297 6.75 3.24 -5.42
C GLN A 297 6.86 3.86 -6.82
N LEU A 298 7.54 3.21 -7.75
CA LEU A 298 7.63 3.66 -9.15
C LEU A 298 6.27 3.66 -9.84
N ILE A 299 5.45 2.64 -9.61
CA ILE A 299 4.07 2.57 -10.13
C ILE A 299 3.26 3.77 -9.65
N MET A 300 3.23 4.03 -8.34
CA MET A 300 2.47 5.15 -7.77
C MET A 300 2.90 6.51 -8.31
N GLU A 301 4.21 6.72 -8.46
CA GLU A 301 4.75 7.95 -9.02
C GLU A 301 4.41 8.10 -10.50
N THR A 302 4.58 7.02 -11.28
CA THR A 302 4.31 7.00 -12.73
C THR A 302 2.84 7.26 -13.01
N LEU A 303 1.92 6.61 -12.28
CA LEU A 303 0.48 6.85 -12.39
C LEU A 303 0.14 8.34 -12.22
N LYS A 304 0.69 9.01 -11.21
CA LYS A 304 0.46 10.45 -10.99
C LYS A 304 1.03 11.33 -12.10
N LYS A 305 2.26 11.07 -12.54
CA LYS A 305 2.95 11.86 -13.57
C LYS A 305 2.31 11.71 -14.95
N VAL A 306 1.93 10.49 -15.31
CA VAL A 306 1.27 10.21 -16.59
C VAL A 306 -0.16 10.76 -16.61
N ALA A 307 -0.92 10.63 -15.52
CA ALA A 307 -2.26 11.21 -15.40
C ALA A 307 -2.25 12.71 -15.69
N TYR A 308 -1.28 13.43 -15.12
CA TYR A 308 -1.11 14.86 -15.38
C TYR A 308 -0.98 15.18 -16.87
N ARG A 309 -0.24 14.38 -17.64
CA ARG A 309 -0.04 14.58 -19.09
C ARG A 309 -1.30 14.35 -19.92
N HIS A 310 -2.20 13.47 -19.44
CA HIS A 310 -3.50 13.20 -20.06
C HIS A 310 -4.63 14.11 -19.57
N ASN A 311 -4.30 15.23 -18.90
CA ASN A 311 -5.28 16.11 -18.23
C ASN A 311 -6.18 15.34 -17.25
N LEU A 312 -5.63 14.31 -16.63
CA LEU A 312 -6.25 13.52 -15.58
C LEU A 312 -5.55 13.79 -14.24
N GLN A 313 -6.22 13.45 -13.17
CA GLN A 313 -5.62 13.35 -11.83
C GLN A 313 -5.78 11.94 -11.30
N CYS A 314 -4.68 11.29 -10.95
CA CYS A 314 -4.67 10.02 -10.25
C CYS A 314 -4.85 10.26 -8.74
N LEU A 315 -5.85 9.62 -8.16
CA LEU A 315 -6.09 9.63 -6.72
C LEU A 315 -5.70 8.27 -6.15
N LEU A 316 -4.75 8.29 -5.22
CA LEU A 316 -4.28 7.09 -4.49
C LEU A 316 -4.84 7.04 -3.07
N HIS A 317 -5.73 7.96 -2.68
CA HIS A 317 -6.39 7.90 -1.39
C HIS A 317 -7.25 6.65 -1.28
N GLU A 318 -7.32 6.04 -0.10
CA GLU A 318 -8.02 4.78 0.16
C GLU A 318 -9.54 4.91 -0.02
N LYS A 319 -10.10 6.09 0.25
CA LYS A 319 -11.54 6.39 0.12
C LYS A 319 -11.76 7.81 -0.43
N PRO A 320 -11.53 8.04 -1.72
CA PRO A 320 -11.70 9.38 -2.30
C PRO A 320 -13.16 9.84 -2.32
N PHE A 321 -14.10 8.88 -2.43
CA PHE A 321 -15.53 9.14 -2.55
C PHE A 321 -16.32 8.28 -1.57
N GLU A 322 -17.24 8.89 -0.84
CA GLU A 322 -18.17 8.18 0.03
C GLU A 322 -19.21 7.41 -0.80
N GLY A 323 -19.71 6.28 -0.29
CA GLY A 323 -20.78 5.51 -0.92
C GLY A 323 -20.38 4.59 -2.09
N VAL A 324 -19.12 4.59 -2.52
CA VAL A 324 -18.57 3.65 -3.53
C VAL A 324 -17.34 2.93 -2.98
N ASN A 325 -16.84 1.91 -3.70
CA ASN A 325 -15.63 1.18 -3.30
C ASN A 325 -14.45 2.14 -3.07
N GLY A 326 -13.61 1.80 -2.09
CA GLY A 326 -12.31 2.41 -1.89
C GLY A 326 -11.22 1.69 -2.66
N SER A 327 -10.00 2.22 -2.61
CA SER A 327 -8.81 1.65 -3.27
C SER A 327 -7.81 1.12 -2.25
N GLY A 328 -7.26 -0.05 -2.53
CA GLY A 328 -6.23 -0.69 -1.73
C GLY A 328 -5.09 -1.24 -2.57
N LYS A 329 -4.34 -2.13 -1.94
CA LYS A 329 -3.33 -2.98 -2.57
C LYS A 329 -3.50 -4.39 -2.03
N HIS A 330 -3.57 -5.36 -2.92
CA HIS A 330 -3.44 -6.74 -2.50
C HIS A 330 -1.96 -7.12 -2.52
N ASN A 331 -1.42 -7.47 -1.36
CA ASN A 331 -0.04 -7.88 -1.20
C ASN A 331 0.05 -9.41 -1.28
N ASN A 332 0.32 -9.94 -2.45
CA ASN A 332 0.53 -11.37 -2.68
C ASN A 332 1.93 -11.75 -2.20
N TRP A 333 2.04 -12.56 -1.17
CA TRP A 333 3.29 -12.93 -0.51
C TRP A 333 3.51 -14.44 -0.54
N SER A 334 4.72 -14.85 -0.90
CA SER A 334 5.17 -16.24 -0.91
C SER A 334 6.66 -16.33 -0.56
N LEU A 335 7.16 -17.55 -0.33
CA LEU A 335 8.57 -17.83 -0.03
C LEU A 335 9.16 -18.78 -1.08
N VAL A 336 10.23 -18.33 -1.75
CA VAL A 336 10.82 -19.07 -2.86
C VAL A 336 12.32 -19.25 -2.63
N THR A 337 12.80 -20.47 -2.86
CA THR A 337 14.24 -20.80 -2.79
C THR A 337 15.00 -20.28 -4.00
N ASP A 338 16.33 -20.16 -3.88
CA ASP A 338 17.21 -19.75 -4.98
C ASP A 338 17.26 -20.76 -6.14
N ASP A 339 16.87 -22.01 -5.92
CA ASP A 339 16.70 -23.06 -6.93
C ASP A 339 15.24 -23.21 -7.42
N GLY A 340 14.36 -22.26 -7.07
CA GLY A 340 13.02 -22.08 -7.65
C GLY A 340 11.89 -22.87 -6.99
N ILE A 341 12.10 -23.42 -5.80
CA ILE A 341 11.06 -24.14 -5.05
C ILE A 341 10.23 -23.12 -4.26
N ASN A 342 8.91 -23.09 -4.49
CA ASN A 342 7.98 -22.36 -3.65
C ASN A 342 7.59 -23.22 -2.45
N ILE A 343 7.95 -22.82 -1.24
CA ILE A 343 7.69 -23.60 -0.02
C ILE A 343 6.22 -23.52 0.47
N LEU A 344 5.43 -22.63 -0.15
CA LEU A 344 3.98 -22.54 0.05
C LEU A 344 3.18 -23.33 -1.02
N ASP A 345 3.85 -24.09 -1.88
CA ASP A 345 3.16 -24.97 -2.84
C ASP A 345 2.68 -26.25 -2.14
N PRO A 346 1.36 -26.47 -2.01
CA PRO A 346 0.82 -27.65 -1.37
C PRO A 346 1.07 -28.94 -2.18
N GLY A 347 1.41 -28.81 -3.47
CA GLY A 347 1.49 -29.93 -4.39
C GLY A 347 0.13 -30.53 -4.74
N LYS A 348 0.16 -31.73 -5.33
CA LYS A 348 -1.08 -32.43 -5.76
C LYS A 348 -1.83 -33.11 -4.62
N THR A 349 -1.14 -33.43 -3.55
CA THR A 349 -1.66 -34.13 -2.37
C THR A 349 -1.26 -33.37 -1.10
N PRO A 350 -1.96 -32.25 -0.79
CA PRO A 350 -1.60 -31.41 0.37
C PRO A 350 -1.52 -32.18 1.69
N HIS A 351 -2.34 -33.19 1.88
CA HIS A 351 -2.38 -34.03 3.09
C HIS A 351 -1.11 -34.86 3.30
N ASP A 352 -0.38 -35.22 2.23
CA ASP A 352 0.88 -35.96 2.30
C ASP A 352 2.11 -35.03 2.42
N ASN A 353 1.96 -33.74 2.17
CA ASN A 353 3.07 -32.79 2.15
C ASN A 353 3.32 -32.22 3.55
N ILE A 354 3.98 -33.01 4.39
CA ILE A 354 4.23 -32.68 5.79
C ILE A 354 5.02 -31.37 5.96
N GLN A 355 6.00 -31.11 5.08
CA GLN A 355 6.75 -29.84 5.11
C GLN A 355 5.80 -28.65 4.85
N PHE A 356 4.94 -28.73 3.84
CA PHE A 356 3.94 -27.70 3.56
C PHE A 356 2.97 -27.51 4.74
N LEU A 357 2.48 -28.60 5.34
CA LEU A 357 1.57 -28.53 6.48
C LEU A 357 2.22 -27.86 7.70
N LEU A 358 3.48 -28.14 7.96
CA LEU A 358 4.22 -27.43 9.02
C LEU A 358 4.38 -25.94 8.68
N VAL A 359 4.77 -25.61 7.47
CA VAL A 359 4.89 -24.20 7.01
C VAL A 359 3.54 -23.48 7.15
N LEU A 360 2.44 -24.10 6.69
CA LEU A 360 1.09 -23.53 6.79
C LEU A 360 0.70 -23.27 8.24
N THR A 361 0.88 -24.25 9.13
CA THR A 361 0.49 -24.11 10.55
C THR A 361 1.39 -23.11 11.28
N CYS A 362 2.66 -22.98 10.92
CA CYS A 362 3.55 -21.91 11.40
C CYS A 362 3.06 -20.53 10.98
N ILE A 363 2.60 -20.36 9.73
CA ILE A 363 2.06 -19.08 9.25
C ILE A 363 0.75 -18.75 9.99
N LEU A 364 -0.14 -19.73 10.16
CA LEU A 364 -1.38 -19.50 10.93
C LEU A 364 -1.08 -19.09 12.38
N ARG A 365 -0.12 -19.76 13.02
CA ARG A 365 0.35 -19.38 14.36
C ARG A 365 0.89 -17.96 14.40
N ALA A 366 1.74 -17.60 13.45
CA ALA A 366 2.32 -16.26 13.36
C ALA A 366 1.24 -15.18 13.25
N VAL A 367 0.27 -15.37 12.34
CA VAL A 367 -0.82 -14.43 12.12
C VAL A 367 -1.77 -14.36 13.32
N ASP A 368 -2.02 -15.48 14.00
CA ASP A 368 -2.88 -15.52 15.20
C ASP A 368 -2.24 -14.82 16.41
N LEU A 369 -0.95 -15.00 16.62
CA LEU A 369 -0.22 -14.40 17.74
C LEU A 369 0.00 -12.89 17.57
N HIS A 370 0.14 -12.44 16.32
CA HIS A 370 0.48 -11.06 15.97
C HIS A 370 -0.60 -10.41 15.06
N ALA A 371 -1.87 -10.78 15.26
CA ALA A 371 -2.98 -10.24 14.47
C ALA A 371 -3.13 -8.72 14.60
N ASP A 372 -2.89 -8.17 15.79
CA ASP A 372 -2.87 -6.74 16.08
C ASP A 372 -1.73 -6.01 15.31
N LEU A 373 -0.53 -6.56 15.32
CA LEU A 373 0.62 -6.01 14.60
C LEU A 373 0.44 -6.09 13.08
N LEU A 374 -0.12 -7.19 12.58
CA LEU A 374 -0.42 -7.31 11.15
C LEU A 374 -1.51 -6.29 10.74
N ARG A 375 -2.54 -6.07 11.58
CA ARG A 375 -3.54 -5.01 11.37
C ARG A 375 -2.89 -3.62 11.38
N GLU A 376 -1.97 -3.36 12.32
CA GLU A 376 -1.24 -2.10 12.43
C GLU A 376 -0.42 -1.81 11.15
N SER A 377 0.21 -2.82 10.57
CA SER A 377 1.06 -2.68 9.37
C SER A 377 0.32 -2.13 8.15
N ALA A 378 -1.01 -2.20 8.13
CA ALA A 378 -1.89 -1.64 7.11
C ALA A 378 -2.71 -0.44 7.64
N SER A 379 -2.29 0.18 8.73
CA SER A 379 -3.01 1.30 9.34
C SER A 379 -2.58 2.64 8.76
N ASP A 380 -3.56 3.32 8.19
CA ASP A 380 -3.47 4.68 7.66
C ASP A 380 -4.80 5.42 7.88
N VAL A 381 -4.74 6.75 7.92
CA VAL A 381 -5.92 7.61 8.09
C VAL A 381 -7.00 7.33 7.03
N GLY A 382 -6.58 7.15 5.77
CA GLY A 382 -7.49 6.83 4.66
C GLY A 382 -8.12 5.46 4.81
N ASN A 383 -7.38 4.49 5.34
CA ASN A 383 -7.86 3.13 5.53
C ASN A 383 -8.93 3.00 6.61
N ASP A 384 -8.97 3.92 7.59
CA ASP A 384 -10.05 3.99 8.58
C ASP A 384 -11.42 4.23 7.90
N HIS A 385 -11.44 4.92 6.76
CA HIS A 385 -12.65 5.14 5.96
C HIS A 385 -12.98 4.01 4.98
N ARG A 386 -12.00 3.17 4.62
CA ARG A 386 -12.15 2.11 3.61
C ARG A 386 -12.54 0.76 4.21
N LEU A 387 -11.93 0.34 5.33
CA LEU A 387 -12.07 -1.01 5.85
C LEU A 387 -13.50 -1.33 6.31
N GLY A 388 -13.92 -2.57 6.07
CA GLY A 388 -15.16 -3.15 6.59
C GLY A 388 -16.35 -3.13 5.64
N ALA A 389 -16.21 -2.62 4.41
CA ALA A 389 -17.28 -2.64 3.41
C ALA A 389 -16.73 -2.52 1.98
N ASN A 390 -17.55 -2.80 0.97
CA ASN A 390 -17.24 -2.53 -0.44
C ASN A 390 -15.90 -3.15 -0.88
N GLU A 391 -15.76 -4.47 -0.74
CA GLU A 391 -14.58 -5.27 -1.07
C GLU A 391 -13.33 -5.03 -0.21
N ALA A 392 -13.35 -4.08 0.71
CA ALA A 392 -12.29 -3.92 1.70
C ALA A 392 -12.53 -4.87 2.89
N PRO A 393 -11.50 -5.61 3.36
CA PRO A 393 -11.67 -6.54 4.47
C PRO A 393 -12.06 -5.83 5.76
N PRO A 394 -12.71 -6.54 6.72
CA PRO A 394 -12.98 -5.99 8.04
C PRO A 394 -11.69 -5.77 8.83
N ALA A 395 -11.75 -4.95 9.88
CA ALA A 395 -10.62 -4.65 10.76
C ALA A 395 -10.19 -5.83 11.67
N ILE A 396 -10.77 -7.01 11.46
CA ILE A 396 -10.45 -8.25 12.17
C ILE A 396 -9.57 -9.10 11.27
N ILE A 397 -8.35 -9.40 11.70
CA ILE A 397 -7.48 -10.34 10.98
C ILE A 397 -8.03 -11.75 11.12
N SER A 398 -8.23 -12.41 9.97
CA SER A 398 -8.55 -13.85 9.87
C SER A 398 -7.91 -14.43 8.62
N ALA A 399 -7.67 -15.74 8.61
CA ALA A 399 -7.09 -16.45 7.48
C ALA A 399 -8.14 -17.26 6.75
N TYR A 400 -8.23 -17.09 5.44
CA TYR A 400 -9.03 -17.96 4.55
C TYR A 400 -8.13 -19.02 3.93
N LEU A 401 -8.53 -20.28 4.01
CA LEU A 401 -7.75 -21.41 3.46
C LEU A 401 -8.48 -22.15 2.34
N GLY A 402 -9.79 -21.97 2.22
CA GLY A 402 -10.65 -22.74 1.34
C GLY A 402 -10.97 -24.15 1.88
N GLU A 403 -12.01 -24.78 1.30
CA GLU A 403 -12.57 -26.04 1.78
C GLU A 403 -11.55 -27.18 1.89
N GLN A 404 -10.62 -27.28 0.92
CA GLN A 404 -9.64 -28.37 0.89
C GLN A 404 -8.68 -28.35 2.07
N LEU A 405 -8.07 -27.20 2.35
CA LEU A 405 -7.09 -27.08 3.43
C LEU A 405 -7.75 -27.01 4.80
N GLU A 406 -8.98 -26.48 4.88
CA GLU A 406 -9.78 -26.55 6.11
C GLU A 406 -10.10 -27.98 6.50
N ASP A 407 -10.52 -28.82 5.53
CA ASP A 407 -10.76 -30.24 5.74
C ASP A 407 -9.48 -30.97 6.19
N VAL A 408 -8.33 -30.70 5.55
CA VAL A 408 -7.05 -31.29 5.96
C VAL A 408 -6.67 -30.87 7.40
N LEU A 409 -6.86 -29.60 7.76
CA LEU A 409 -6.60 -29.13 9.12
C LEU A 409 -7.55 -29.77 10.14
N ALA A 410 -8.84 -29.93 9.81
CA ALA A 410 -9.81 -30.59 10.67
C ALA A 410 -9.40 -32.05 10.94
N GLN A 411 -8.98 -32.79 9.91
CA GLN A 411 -8.46 -34.17 10.07
C GLN A 411 -7.23 -34.18 11.00
N LEU A 412 -6.28 -33.27 10.84
CA LEU A 412 -5.08 -33.17 11.68
C LEU A 412 -5.43 -32.89 13.14
N ILE A 413 -6.39 -32.00 13.39
CA ILE A 413 -6.85 -31.67 14.75
C ILE A 413 -7.54 -32.88 15.41
N ASP A 414 -8.46 -33.54 14.70
CA ASP A 414 -9.29 -34.63 15.24
C ASP A 414 -8.49 -35.89 15.45
N THR A 415 -7.71 -36.33 14.47
CA THR A 415 -7.06 -37.65 14.46
C THR A 415 -5.54 -37.57 14.63
N GLY A 416 -4.92 -36.42 14.34
CA GLY A 416 -3.47 -36.24 14.28
C GLY A 416 -2.88 -36.57 12.92
N GLU A 417 -3.66 -37.09 11.97
CA GLU A 417 -3.23 -37.45 10.63
C GLU A 417 -4.29 -37.00 9.62
N ALA A 418 -3.88 -36.59 8.43
CA ALA A 418 -4.76 -36.28 7.32
C ALA A 418 -4.69 -37.40 6.30
N ALA A 419 -5.81 -38.15 6.14
CA ALA A 419 -5.87 -39.34 5.30
C ALA A 419 -6.21 -39.04 3.82
N HIS A 420 -6.75 -37.86 3.52
CA HIS A 420 -7.16 -37.47 2.17
C HIS A 420 -7.24 -35.97 2.00
N SER A 421 -7.28 -35.52 0.75
CA SER A 421 -7.62 -34.14 0.36
C SER A 421 -8.80 -34.12 -0.58
N LEU A 422 -9.65 -33.12 -0.47
CA LEU A 422 -10.74 -32.90 -1.41
C LEU A 422 -10.16 -32.58 -2.80
N LYS A 423 -10.81 -33.11 -3.86
CA LYS A 423 -10.40 -32.87 -5.25
C LYS A 423 -11.31 -31.83 -5.89
N GLY A 424 -10.76 -30.89 -6.63
CA GLY A 424 -11.51 -29.84 -7.30
C GLY A 424 -12.47 -30.32 -8.40
N GLY A 425 -12.28 -31.49 -8.96
CA GLY A 425 -13.13 -32.06 -10.03
C GLY A 425 -12.86 -31.42 -11.40
N LYS A 426 -13.74 -31.72 -12.38
CA LYS A 426 -13.72 -31.14 -13.72
C LYS A 426 -14.98 -30.33 -13.95
N LEU A 427 -14.84 -29.17 -14.54
CA LEU A 427 -15.95 -28.35 -14.99
C LEU A 427 -16.23 -28.66 -16.46
N HIS A 428 -17.47 -29.14 -16.71
CA HIS A 428 -17.99 -29.36 -18.05
C HIS A 428 -18.92 -28.24 -18.42
N THR A 429 -18.60 -27.48 -19.45
CA THR A 429 -19.45 -26.36 -19.91
C THR A 429 -20.68 -26.83 -20.68
N GLY A 430 -20.68 -28.11 -21.15
CA GLY A 430 -21.72 -28.65 -22.02
C GLY A 430 -21.65 -28.15 -23.48
N VAL A 431 -20.70 -27.28 -23.79
CA VAL A 431 -20.49 -26.74 -25.15
C VAL A 431 -19.41 -27.54 -25.83
N SER A 432 -19.69 -28.15 -26.97
CA SER A 432 -18.77 -29.07 -27.66
C SER A 432 -17.45 -28.42 -28.13
N THR A 433 -17.44 -27.12 -28.32
CA THR A 433 -16.26 -26.36 -28.75
C THR A 433 -15.43 -25.83 -27.59
N LEU A 434 -15.88 -25.94 -26.35
CA LEU A 434 -15.16 -25.53 -25.16
C LEU A 434 -14.51 -26.74 -24.47
N PRO A 435 -13.22 -26.65 -24.09
CA PRO A 435 -12.57 -27.75 -23.39
C PRO A 435 -13.13 -27.91 -21.98
N ASP A 436 -13.08 -29.12 -21.48
CA ASP A 436 -13.22 -29.38 -20.06
C ASP A 436 -11.97 -28.86 -19.34
N PHE A 437 -12.15 -28.21 -18.18
CA PHE A 437 -11.04 -27.74 -17.39
C PHE A 437 -11.17 -28.20 -15.92
N ALA A 438 -10.01 -28.37 -15.29
CA ALA A 438 -9.96 -28.68 -13.88
C ALA A 438 -10.53 -27.49 -13.08
N LYS A 439 -11.46 -27.79 -12.18
CA LYS A 439 -11.90 -26.80 -11.19
C LYS A 439 -10.82 -26.70 -10.12
N ASP A 440 -10.43 -25.46 -9.78
CA ASP A 440 -9.56 -25.24 -8.64
C ASP A 440 -10.23 -25.77 -7.36
N ALA A 441 -9.44 -26.33 -6.47
CA ALA A 441 -9.94 -26.86 -5.20
C ALA A 441 -10.23 -25.75 -4.18
N ILE A 442 -9.78 -24.54 -4.45
CA ILE A 442 -9.90 -23.37 -3.59
C ILE A 442 -10.62 -22.27 -4.39
N ASP A 443 -11.74 -21.77 -3.84
CA ASP A 443 -12.39 -20.55 -4.34
C ASP A 443 -11.75 -19.32 -3.69
N ARG A 444 -12.13 -18.12 -4.12
CA ARG A 444 -11.70 -16.85 -3.54
C ARG A 444 -12.74 -16.32 -2.57
N ASN A 445 -12.29 -15.83 -1.41
CA ASN A 445 -13.13 -15.11 -0.46
C ASN A 445 -12.73 -13.63 -0.44
N ARG A 446 -13.50 -12.78 -1.10
CA ARG A 446 -13.24 -11.34 -1.21
C ARG A 446 -13.31 -10.60 0.11
N THR A 447 -13.92 -11.19 1.14
CA THR A 447 -14.06 -10.56 2.46
C THR A 447 -12.94 -10.91 3.43
N SER A 448 -12.07 -11.87 3.09
CA SER A 448 -10.96 -12.27 3.95
C SER A 448 -9.79 -11.28 3.87
N PRO A 449 -9.24 -10.84 5.01
CA PRO A 449 -8.06 -9.98 5.03
C PRO A 449 -6.75 -10.70 4.69
N PHE A 450 -6.67 -12.01 4.91
CA PHE A 450 -5.48 -12.81 4.66
C PHE A 450 -5.88 -14.17 4.07
N ALA A 451 -5.76 -14.29 2.75
CA ALA A 451 -6.30 -15.45 2.02
C ALA A 451 -5.20 -16.28 1.37
N PHE A 452 -5.25 -17.60 1.54
CA PHE A 452 -4.43 -18.53 0.79
C PHE A 452 -5.00 -18.73 -0.61
N THR A 453 -4.21 -18.48 -1.65
CA THR A 453 -4.64 -18.50 -3.04
C THR A 453 -3.83 -19.50 -3.89
N GLY A 454 -3.66 -20.71 -3.36
CA GLY A 454 -3.05 -21.84 -4.06
C GLY A 454 -1.57 -22.07 -3.73
N ASN A 455 -0.72 -21.07 -3.75
CA ASN A 455 0.71 -21.18 -3.43
C ASN A 455 1.29 -19.91 -2.82
N LYS A 456 0.43 -19.05 -2.32
CA LYS A 456 0.77 -17.76 -1.70
C LYS A 456 -0.35 -17.30 -0.78
N PHE A 457 -0.05 -16.38 0.10
CA PHE A 457 -1.04 -15.63 0.85
C PHE A 457 -1.21 -14.23 0.26
N GLU A 458 -2.45 -13.79 0.20
CA GLU A 458 -2.84 -12.46 -0.25
C GLU A 458 -3.30 -11.65 0.97
N PHE A 459 -2.54 -10.63 1.35
CA PHE A 459 -2.92 -9.68 2.39
C PHE A 459 -3.60 -8.47 1.76
N ARG A 460 -4.89 -8.29 2.06
CA ARG A 460 -5.82 -7.41 1.32
C ARG A 460 -6.11 -6.06 2.01
N MET A 461 -5.48 -5.79 3.15
CA MET A 461 -5.81 -4.60 3.96
C MET A 461 -5.03 -3.35 3.59
N VAL A 462 -3.92 -3.45 2.85
CA VAL A 462 -3.03 -2.32 2.59
C VAL A 462 -3.75 -1.22 1.82
N GLY A 463 -3.58 0.03 2.25
CA GLY A 463 -4.16 1.20 1.59
C GLY A 463 -3.49 1.53 0.24
N SER A 464 -4.25 2.16 -0.67
CA SER A 464 -3.76 2.45 -2.02
C SER A 464 -2.53 3.35 -2.04
N ARG A 465 -2.41 4.32 -1.15
CA ARG A 465 -1.25 5.23 -1.09
C ARG A 465 -0.09 4.71 -0.23
N ASP A 466 -0.35 3.68 0.59
CA ASP A 466 0.64 3.20 1.56
C ASP A 466 1.79 2.45 0.90
N SER A 467 2.91 2.37 1.61
CA SER A 467 3.99 1.47 1.27
C SER A 467 3.64 0.04 1.67
N VAL A 468 3.95 -0.90 0.79
CA VAL A 468 3.87 -2.32 1.13
C VAL A 468 5.09 -2.81 1.93
N ALA A 469 6.04 -1.94 2.26
CA ALA A 469 7.19 -2.32 3.08
C ALA A 469 6.76 -2.78 4.48
N ALA A 470 5.94 -1.98 5.19
CA ALA A 470 5.51 -2.29 6.57
C ALA A 470 4.82 -3.66 6.70
N PRO A 471 3.78 -4.01 5.89
CA PRO A 471 3.17 -5.33 6.00
C PRO A 471 4.14 -6.47 5.66
N ASN A 472 5.08 -6.27 4.74
CA ASN A 472 6.08 -7.31 4.45
C ASN A 472 7.13 -7.43 5.56
N VAL A 473 7.54 -6.34 6.21
CA VAL A 473 8.40 -6.40 7.41
C VAL A 473 7.73 -7.24 8.50
N VAL A 474 6.46 -6.97 8.77
CA VAL A 474 5.70 -7.70 9.78
C VAL A 474 5.55 -9.17 9.39
N LEU A 475 5.04 -9.47 8.20
CA LEU A 475 4.85 -10.86 7.73
C LEU A 475 6.14 -11.67 7.77
N ASN A 476 7.24 -11.11 7.25
CA ASN A 476 8.53 -11.79 7.26
C ASN A 476 9.00 -12.10 8.70
N THR A 477 8.84 -11.16 9.62
CA THR A 477 9.38 -11.28 10.98
C THR A 477 8.54 -12.22 11.85
N ILE A 478 7.20 -12.11 11.83
CA ILE A 478 6.32 -12.99 12.61
C ILE A 478 6.39 -14.45 12.12
N VAL A 479 6.57 -14.65 10.81
CA VAL A 479 6.75 -16.00 10.25
C VAL A 479 8.15 -16.52 10.56
N ALA A 480 9.19 -15.69 10.55
CA ALA A 480 10.54 -16.05 10.99
C ALA A 480 10.55 -16.49 12.46
N GLU A 481 9.82 -15.80 13.33
CA GLU A 481 9.65 -16.21 14.73
C GLU A 481 9.01 -17.60 14.83
N SER A 482 7.90 -17.82 14.15
CA SER A 482 7.19 -19.11 14.16
C SER A 482 8.06 -20.25 13.63
N PHE A 483 8.84 -20.02 12.57
CA PHE A 483 9.81 -20.99 12.05
C PHE A 483 10.96 -21.23 13.04
N SER A 484 11.48 -20.19 13.70
CA SER A 484 12.52 -20.32 14.71
C SER A 484 12.06 -21.21 15.86
N ASP A 485 10.87 -20.95 16.38
CA ASP A 485 10.30 -21.72 17.50
C ASP A 485 10.05 -23.18 17.10
N ALA A 486 9.54 -23.43 15.89
CA ALA A 486 9.39 -24.79 15.36
C ALA A 486 10.74 -25.51 15.22
N CYS A 487 11.76 -24.84 14.69
CA CYS A 487 13.09 -25.42 14.57
C CYS A 487 13.71 -25.73 15.95
N ASP A 488 13.51 -24.87 16.95
CA ASP A 488 14.02 -25.08 18.31
C ASP A 488 13.45 -26.34 18.98
N VAL A 489 12.23 -26.72 18.62
CA VAL A 489 11.60 -27.98 19.06
C VAL A 489 12.15 -29.17 18.26
N LEU A 490 12.14 -29.06 16.93
CA LEU A 490 12.48 -30.16 16.04
C LEU A 490 13.95 -30.57 16.09
N GLU A 491 14.88 -29.63 16.30
CA GLU A 491 16.32 -29.90 16.44
C GLU A 491 16.66 -30.69 17.71
N LYS A 492 15.78 -30.69 18.71
CA LYS A 492 15.97 -31.40 19.98
C LYS A 492 15.23 -32.74 20.02
N ALA A 493 14.42 -33.05 19.00
CA ALA A 493 13.59 -34.22 18.97
C ALA A 493 14.42 -35.49 18.74
N GLU A 494 14.14 -36.55 19.52
CA GLU A 494 14.73 -37.88 19.32
C GLU A 494 14.13 -38.58 18.09
N ASP A 495 12.85 -38.39 17.85
CA ASP A 495 12.11 -38.86 16.67
C ASP A 495 11.56 -37.66 15.92
N PHE A 496 12.20 -37.33 14.79
CA PHE A 496 11.87 -36.15 13.99
C PHE A 496 10.46 -36.24 13.39
N ASP A 497 10.09 -37.38 12.82
CA ASP A 497 8.81 -37.57 12.14
C ASP A 497 7.64 -37.41 13.12
N LEU A 498 7.73 -38.05 14.28
CA LEU A 498 6.75 -37.91 15.35
C LEU A 498 6.66 -36.46 15.85
N ALA A 499 7.79 -35.81 16.08
CA ALA A 499 7.82 -34.44 16.58
C ALA A 499 7.20 -33.43 15.59
N VAL A 500 7.40 -33.62 14.28
CA VAL A 500 6.76 -32.78 13.24
C VAL A 500 5.25 -32.96 13.27
N HIS A 501 4.75 -34.20 13.34
CA HIS A 501 3.31 -34.46 13.40
C HIS A 501 2.68 -33.87 14.67
N ASP A 502 3.31 -34.06 15.83
CA ASP A 502 2.84 -33.50 17.09
C ASP A 502 2.80 -31.97 17.05
N LEU A 503 3.83 -31.33 16.47
CA LEU A 503 3.91 -29.89 16.35
C LEU A 503 2.86 -29.31 15.40
N ILE A 504 2.63 -29.94 14.24
CA ILE A 504 1.55 -29.57 13.30
C ILE A 504 0.20 -29.66 14.01
N LYS A 505 -0.07 -30.76 14.71
CA LYS A 505 -1.33 -30.93 15.47
C LYS A 505 -1.47 -29.89 16.57
N GLU A 506 -0.41 -29.60 17.31
CA GLU A 506 -0.41 -28.59 18.36
C GLU A 506 -0.74 -27.20 17.79
N TYR A 507 -0.02 -26.77 16.73
CA TYR A 507 -0.21 -25.47 16.12
C TYR A 507 -1.58 -25.33 15.46
N ALA A 508 -2.02 -26.35 14.71
CA ALA A 508 -3.36 -26.37 14.13
C ALA A 508 -4.45 -26.23 15.20
N SER A 509 -4.35 -27.01 16.30
CA SER A 509 -5.37 -27.00 17.37
C SER A 509 -5.41 -25.67 18.14
N LYS A 510 -4.24 -25.08 18.45
CA LYS A 510 -4.15 -23.85 19.23
C LYS A 510 -4.54 -22.60 18.42
N HIS A 511 -4.25 -22.60 17.12
CA HIS A 511 -4.36 -21.43 16.26
C HIS A 511 -5.47 -21.51 15.21
N GLN A 512 -6.33 -22.54 15.26
CA GLN A 512 -7.51 -22.66 14.38
C GLN A 512 -8.49 -21.48 14.51
N ARG A 513 -8.46 -20.75 15.65
CA ARG A 513 -9.34 -19.62 15.89
C ARG A 513 -9.19 -18.50 14.87
N ILE A 514 -8.01 -18.38 14.20
CA ILE A 514 -7.76 -17.39 13.17
C ILE A 514 -8.37 -17.77 11.81
N VAL A 515 -8.68 -19.06 11.59
CA VAL A 515 -9.22 -19.55 10.31
C VAL A 515 -10.71 -19.25 10.23
N PHE A 516 -11.10 -18.58 9.15
CA PHE A 516 -12.49 -18.26 8.85
C PHE A 516 -12.73 -18.22 7.34
N ASN A 517 -13.63 -19.09 6.87
CA ASN A 517 -13.98 -19.22 5.45
C ASN A 517 -15.35 -18.60 5.09
N GLY A 518 -16.02 -17.96 6.05
CA GLY A 518 -17.34 -17.36 5.87
C GLY A 518 -17.31 -15.91 5.38
N ASN A 519 -18.48 -15.25 5.46
CA ASN A 519 -18.64 -13.84 5.11
C ASN A 519 -18.09 -12.92 6.23
N GLY A 520 -16.94 -12.31 5.97
CA GLY A 520 -16.26 -11.40 6.91
C GLY A 520 -17.02 -10.09 7.20
N TYR A 521 -18.04 -9.73 6.39
CA TYR A 521 -18.85 -8.51 6.60
C TYR A 521 -20.06 -8.73 7.52
N SER A 522 -20.33 -9.96 7.93
CA SER A 522 -21.50 -10.26 8.73
C SER A 522 -21.33 -9.86 10.20
N ASP A 523 -22.42 -9.42 10.83
CA ASP A 523 -22.46 -9.14 12.27
C ASP A 523 -22.21 -10.39 13.11
N GLU A 524 -22.57 -11.55 12.57
CA GLU A 524 -22.31 -12.86 13.16
C GLU A 524 -20.81 -13.12 13.26
N TRP A 525 -20.03 -12.73 12.22
CA TRP A 525 -18.58 -12.85 12.27
C TRP A 525 -17.97 -11.96 13.35
N VAL A 526 -18.42 -10.72 13.48
CA VAL A 526 -17.92 -9.80 14.52
C VAL A 526 -18.10 -10.41 15.91
N LYS A 527 -19.29 -10.99 16.20
CA LYS A 527 -19.58 -11.66 17.47
C LYS A 527 -18.74 -12.93 17.66
N GLU A 528 -18.58 -13.71 16.60
CA GLU A 528 -17.78 -14.92 16.64
C GLU A 528 -16.29 -14.61 16.84
N ALA A 529 -15.75 -13.57 16.18
CA ALA A 529 -14.39 -13.12 16.37
C ALA A 529 -14.12 -12.66 17.81
N GLU A 530 -15.07 -11.93 18.42
CA GLU A 530 -15.02 -11.53 19.82
C GLU A 530 -15.00 -12.78 20.73
N ARG A 531 -15.89 -13.76 20.48
CA ARG A 531 -15.91 -15.05 21.22
C ARG A 531 -14.59 -15.81 21.11
N ARG A 532 -13.93 -15.74 19.95
CA ARG A 532 -12.60 -16.35 19.71
C ARG A 532 -11.46 -15.54 20.32
N GLY A 533 -11.71 -14.33 20.82
CA GLY A 533 -10.70 -13.43 21.36
C GLY A 533 -9.80 -12.83 20.29
N LEU A 534 -10.30 -12.66 19.05
CA LEU A 534 -9.59 -11.98 17.98
C LEU A 534 -9.74 -10.46 18.10
N PRO A 535 -8.66 -9.68 17.93
CA PRO A 535 -8.75 -8.22 18.02
C PRO A 535 -9.57 -7.63 16.86
N ASN A 536 -10.39 -6.63 17.19
CA ASN A 536 -11.14 -5.81 16.21
C ASN A 536 -10.71 -4.35 16.34
N ILE A 537 -9.60 -4.01 15.72
CA ILE A 537 -8.98 -2.68 15.83
C ILE A 537 -9.43 -1.84 14.63
N LYS A 538 -10.40 -0.95 14.87
CA LYS A 538 -11.09 -0.22 13.81
C LYS A 538 -10.30 0.97 13.28
N THR A 539 -9.52 1.64 14.13
CA THR A 539 -8.84 2.88 13.78
C THR A 539 -7.32 2.75 13.80
N MET A 540 -6.66 3.58 13.01
CA MET A 540 -5.21 3.72 13.02
C MET A 540 -4.69 4.07 14.42
N VAL A 541 -5.33 5.03 15.10
CA VAL A 541 -4.88 5.50 16.41
C VAL A 541 -4.86 4.38 17.45
N GLU A 542 -5.86 3.50 17.45
CA GLU A 542 -5.91 2.34 18.34
C GLU A 542 -4.84 1.30 17.98
N SER A 543 -4.56 1.10 16.69
CA SER A 543 -3.62 0.07 16.22
C SER A 543 -2.17 0.40 16.54
N VAL A 544 -1.79 1.67 16.52
CA VAL A 544 -0.39 2.10 16.74
C VAL A 544 0.18 1.65 18.09
N GLU A 545 -0.67 1.47 19.11
CA GLU A 545 -0.23 1.05 20.44
C GLU A 545 0.56 -0.27 20.43
N CYS A 546 0.20 -1.22 19.56
CA CYS A 546 0.83 -2.55 19.52
C CYS A 546 2.30 -2.51 19.12
N LEU A 547 2.78 -1.45 18.45
CA LEU A 547 4.20 -1.28 18.12
C LEU A 547 5.10 -1.26 19.36
N THR A 548 4.59 -0.80 20.50
CA THR A 548 5.35 -0.64 21.73
C THR A 548 5.06 -1.71 22.77
N TYR A 549 4.25 -2.72 22.44
CA TYR A 549 4.04 -3.86 23.34
C TYR A 549 5.31 -4.67 23.54
N ASP A 550 5.55 -5.16 24.75
CA ASP A 550 6.78 -5.88 25.08
C ASP A 550 7.02 -7.11 24.18
N ASN A 551 5.99 -7.89 23.88
CA ASN A 551 6.08 -9.04 22.97
C ASN A 551 6.47 -8.62 21.54
N THR A 552 5.96 -7.49 21.05
CA THR A 552 6.31 -6.95 19.74
C THR A 552 7.78 -6.52 19.70
N VAL A 553 8.22 -5.80 20.74
CA VAL A 553 9.61 -5.34 20.86
C VAL A 553 10.56 -6.52 20.96
N GLU A 554 10.29 -7.49 21.86
CA GLU A 554 11.12 -8.68 22.04
C GLU A 554 11.24 -9.49 20.74
N MET A 555 10.16 -9.63 19.98
CA MET A 555 10.18 -10.31 18.68
C MET A 555 11.10 -9.57 17.69
N PHE A 556 10.92 -8.27 17.51
CA PHE A 556 11.73 -7.51 16.55
C PHE A 556 13.20 -7.43 16.94
N GLU A 557 13.51 -7.27 18.23
CA GLU A 557 14.89 -7.29 18.75
C GLU A 557 15.54 -8.68 18.61
N LYS A 558 14.79 -9.78 18.80
CA LYS A 558 15.27 -11.17 18.56
C LYS A 558 15.84 -11.37 17.16
N PHE A 559 15.31 -10.66 16.17
CA PHE A 559 15.68 -10.78 14.76
C PHE A 559 16.46 -9.57 14.23
N ASP A 560 16.88 -8.65 15.07
CA ASP A 560 17.62 -7.43 14.72
C ASP A 560 16.90 -6.56 13.68
N VAL A 561 15.55 -6.58 13.63
CA VAL A 561 14.75 -5.82 12.64
C VAL A 561 14.48 -4.41 13.14
N PHE A 562 14.06 -4.26 14.39
CA PHE A 562 13.86 -2.99 15.08
C PHE A 562 14.33 -3.06 16.51
N SER A 563 14.92 -1.99 17.00
CA SER A 563 15.08 -1.73 18.42
C SER A 563 13.82 -1.12 19.02
N ARG A 564 13.66 -1.15 20.35
CA ARG A 564 12.58 -0.46 21.07
C ARG A 564 12.48 1.01 20.69
N ALA A 565 13.61 1.71 20.63
CA ALA A 565 13.65 3.13 20.28
C ALA A 565 13.12 3.41 18.86
N GLU A 566 13.43 2.54 17.90
CA GLU A 566 12.91 2.67 16.53
C GLU A 566 11.40 2.40 16.45
N LEU A 567 10.86 1.48 17.24
CA LEU A 567 9.42 1.22 17.30
C LEU A 567 8.66 2.37 17.98
N GLU A 568 9.17 2.90 19.07
CA GLU A 568 8.62 4.09 19.76
C GLU A 568 8.61 5.29 18.83
N SER A 569 9.70 5.51 18.09
CA SER A 569 9.80 6.57 17.08
C SER A 569 8.71 6.44 15.99
N ARG A 570 8.50 5.23 15.48
CA ARG A 570 7.48 4.98 14.45
C ARG A 570 6.07 5.21 14.98
N ALA A 571 5.80 4.84 16.23
CA ALA A 571 4.53 5.12 16.88
C ALA A 571 4.27 6.62 16.99
N GLU A 572 5.24 7.40 17.44
CA GLU A 572 5.15 8.86 17.50
C GLU A 572 4.88 9.49 16.14
N ILE A 573 5.61 9.08 15.09
CA ILE A 573 5.41 9.58 13.73
C ILE A 573 4.01 9.27 13.22
N LYS A 574 3.47 8.08 13.52
CA LYS A 574 2.12 7.69 13.11
C LYS A 574 1.04 8.51 13.82
N TYR A 575 1.16 8.75 15.13
CA TYR A 575 0.25 9.62 15.86
C TYR A 575 0.27 11.06 15.34
N GLU A 576 1.47 11.59 15.09
CA GLU A 576 1.65 12.92 14.53
C GLU A 576 1.05 13.03 13.12
N ALA A 577 1.29 12.04 12.26
CA ALA A 577 0.75 11.97 10.90
C ALA A 577 -0.79 11.95 10.91
N TYR A 578 -1.41 11.14 11.79
CA TYR A 578 -2.86 11.11 11.98
C TYR A 578 -3.41 12.48 12.36
N SER A 579 -2.84 13.07 13.41
CA SER A 579 -3.25 14.38 13.92
C SER A 579 -3.16 15.47 12.85
N LYS A 580 -2.06 15.51 12.11
CA LYS A 580 -1.86 16.48 11.02
C LYS A 580 -2.84 16.28 9.86
N ALA A 581 -3.08 15.04 9.46
CA ALA A 581 -4.01 14.73 8.37
C ALA A 581 -5.43 15.17 8.73
N ILE A 582 -5.96 14.75 9.88
CA ILE A 582 -7.31 15.14 10.33
C ILE A 582 -7.43 16.66 10.56
N ASN A 583 -6.39 17.30 11.09
CA ASN A 583 -6.38 18.76 11.23
C ASN A 583 -6.47 19.48 9.86
N ILE A 584 -5.75 18.99 8.84
CA ILE A 584 -5.86 19.55 7.48
C ILE A 584 -7.27 19.35 6.93
N GLU A 585 -7.85 18.18 7.10
CA GLU A 585 -9.22 17.89 6.67
C GLU A 585 -10.24 18.80 7.37
N ALA A 586 -10.20 18.90 8.69
CA ALA A 586 -11.11 19.75 9.48
C ALA A 586 -11.00 21.23 9.07
N ARG A 587 -9.78 21.75 8.93
CA ARG A 587 -9.56 23.12 8.47
C ARG A 587 -10.02 23.33 7.03
N SER A 588 -9.87 22.34 6.16
CA SER A 588 -10.37 22.41 4.78
C SER A 588 -11.90 22.43 4.76
N MET A 589 -12.57 21.64 5.60
CA MET A 589 -14.03 21.70 5.75
C MET A 589 -14.50 23.07 6.23
N ILE A 590 -13.85 23.64 7.23
CA ILE A 590 -14.15 24.97 7.75
C ILE A 590 -14.02 26.03 6.65
N ASP A 591 -12.93 25.99 5.90
CA ASP A 591 -12.66 26.96 4.80
C ASP A 591 -13.70 26.84 3.68
N ILE A 592 -13.97 25.62 3.23
CA ILE A 592 -14.94 25.35 2.14
C ILE A 592 -16.36 25.73 2.58
N ALA A 593 -16.80 25.30 3.76
CA ALA A 593 -18.13 25.59 4.26
C ALA A 593 -18.36 27.10 4.43
N SER A 594 -17.39 27.80 5.05
CA SER A 594 -17.53 29.23 5.37
C SER A 594 -17.43 30.14 4.14
N LYS A 595 -16.53 29.83 3.19
CA LYS A 595 -16.19 30.73 2.09
C LYS A 595 -16.89 30.37 0.77
N HIS A 596 -17.34 29.13 0.59
CA HIS A 596 -17.91 28.67 -0.66
C HIS A 596 -19.36 28.21 -0.50
N ILE A 597 -19.66 27.26 0.40
CA ILE A 597 -20.97 26.64 0.51
C ILE A 597 -21.99 27.61 1.10
N ILE A 598 -21.76 28.15 2.29
CA ILE A 598 -22.69 29.09 2.94
C ILE A 598 -23.04 30.30 2.03
N PRO A 599 -22.07 30.99 1.41
CA PRO A 599 -22.37 32.07 0.49
C PRO A 599 -23.22 31.64 -0.73
N ALA A 600 -22.95 30.48 -1.31
CA ALA A 600 -23.73 29.95 -2.44
C ALA A 600 -25.16 29.63 -2.03
N VAL A 601 -25.38 29.03 -0.86
CA VAL A 601 -26.71 28.74 -0.34
C VAL A 601 -27.48 30.03 -0.02
N ILE A 602 -26.83 31.06 0.55
CA ILE A 602 -27.45 32.38 0.77
C ILE A 602 -27.94 32.99 -0.55
N GLN A 603 -27.15 32.88 -1.62
CA GLN A 603 -27.55 33.36 -2.95
C GLN A 603 -28.76 32.58 -3.48
N TYR A 604 -28.79 31.24 -3.28
CA TYR A 604 -29.92 30.42 -3.68
C TYR A 604 -31.21 30.78 -2.93
N VAL A 605 -31.15 30.91 -1.61
CA VAL A 605 -32.26 31.34 -0.73
C VAL A 605 -32.76 32.70 -1.17
N THR A 606 -31.85 33.64 -1.48
CA THR A 606 -32.18 34.97 -1.97
C THR A 606 -32.93 34.89 -3.32
N SER A 607 -32.50 34.01 -4.23
CA SER A 607 -33.15 33.83 -5.54
C SER A 607 -34.55 33.27 -5.39
N LEU A 608 -34.80 32.33 -4.49
CA LEU A 608 -36.12 31.80 -4.17
C LEU A 608 -37.07 32.88 -3.59
N ALA A 609 -36.58 33.67 -2.63
CA ALA A 609 -37.33 34.77 -2.03
C ALA A 609 -37.74 35.82 -3.09
N ASN A 610 -36.81 36.17 -3.99
CA ASN A 610 -37.07 37.07 -5.10
C ASN A 610 -38.12 36.49 -6.09
N SER A 611 -38.01 35.18 -6.40
CA SER A 611 -39.00 34.49 -7.27
C SER A 611 -40.39 34.52 -6.66
N ILE A 612 -40.54 34.22 -5.38
CA ILE A 612 -41.82 34.30 -4.66
C ILE A 612 -42.44 35.70 -4.78
N ASN A 613 -41.67 36.73 -4.48
CA ASN A 613 -42.11 38.10 -4.49
C ASN A 613 -42.55 38.54 -5.91
N GLN A 614 -41.75 38.24 -6.94
CA GLN A 614 -42.06 38.58 -8.35
C GLN A 614 -43.29 37.84 -8.86
N VAL A 615 -43.43 36.55 -8.57
CA VAL A 615 -44.62 35.76 -8.99
C VAL A 615 -45.86 36.28 -8.30
N LYS A 616 -45.85 36.55 -7.00
CA LYS A 616 -47.02 37.13 -6.26
C LYS A 616 -47.36 38.52 -6.72
N GLN A 617 -46.39 39.33 -7.11
CA GLN A 617 -46.58 40.65 -7.65
C GLN A 617 -47.22 40.59 -9.07
N ALA A 618 -46.82 39.63 -9.90
CA ALA A 618 -47.33 39.44 -11.24
C ALA A 618 -48.75 38.83 -11.24
N SER A 619 -49.05 37.92 -10.28
CA SER A 619 -50.35 37.30 -10.14
C SER A 619 -50.58 36.84 -8.69
N ALA A 620 -51.54 37.44 -8.02
CA ALA A 620 -51.91 37.10 -6.62
C ALA A 620 -52.45 35.66 -6.50
N VAL A 621 -52.90 35.03 -7.56
CA VAL A 621 -53.47 33.67 -7.58
C VAL A 621 -52.48 32.61 -8.02
N ALA A 622 -51.25 32.99 -8.46
CA ALA A 622 -50.24 32.04 -8.87
C ALA A 622 -49.70 31.27 -7.65
N TYR A 623 -49.54 29.96 -7.82
CA TYR A 623 -49.05 29.08 -6.77
C TYR A 623 -47.54 29.23 -6.61
N THR A 624 -47.08 29.51 -5.38
CA THR A 624 -45.67 29.67 -5.01
C THR A 624 -45.21 28.65 -3.98
N GLY A 625 -46.03 27.64 -3.66
CA GLY A 625 -45.75 26.69 -2.60
C GLY A 625 -44.44 25.90 -2.77
N VAL A 626 -44.06 25.60 -4.02
CA VAL A 626 -42.77 24.91 -4.30
C VAL A 626 -41.58 25.78 -3.89
N GLN A 627 -41.61 27.08 -4.29
CA GLN A 627 -40.54 28.00 -3.91
C GLN A 627 -40.51 28.28 -2.43
N GLU A 628 -41.68 28.34 -1.77
CA GLU A 628 -41.80 28.53 -0.32
C GLU A 628 -41.26 27.31 0.43
N GLU A 629 -41.58 26.10 0.00
CA GLU A 629 -41.06 24.85 0.57
C GLU A 629 -39.53 24.78 0.47
N LEU A 630 -38.97 24.98 -0.74
CA LEU A 630 -37.52 24.98 -0.95
C LEU A 630 -36.83 26.11 -0.19
N LEU A 631 -37.44 27.27 -0.04
CA LEU A 631 -36.92 28.38 0.76
C LEU A 631 -36.75 27.98 2.25
N VAL A 632 -37.81 27.41 2.83
CA VAL A 632 -37.81 27.00 4.24
C VAL A 632 -36.77 25.89 4.44
N GLN A 633 -36.82 24.85 3.62
CA GLN A 633 -35.90 23.73 3.74
C GLN A 633 -34.43 24.17 3.61
N SER A 634 -34.12 25.02 2.63
CA SER A 634 -32.74 25.51 2.44
C SER A 634 -32.30 26.43 3.59
N ALA A 635 -33.20 27.23 4.15
CA ALA A 635 -32.89 28.10 5.29
C ALA A 635 -32.63 27.29 6.58
N ASP A 636 -33.39 26.22 6.81
CA ASP A 636 -33.22 25.35 7.97
C ASP A 636 -31.88 24.58 7.88
N LEU A 637 -31.59 23.98 6.71
CA LEU A 637 -30.29 23.30 6.48
C LEU A 637 -29.10 24.26 6.54
N LEU A 638 -29.26 25.51 6.08
CA LEU A 638 -28.23 26.54 6.21
C LEU A 638 -27.95 26.88 7.69
N LYS A 639 -29.00 26.95 8.52
CA LYS A 639 -28.88 27.13 9.96
C LYS A 639 -28.11 25.95 10.58
N ASP A 640 -28.53 24.71 10.27
CA ASP A 640 -27.90 23.50 10.80
C ASP A 640 -26.42 23.42 10.36
N THR A 641 -26.12 23.75 9.10
CA THR A 641 -24.75 23.87 8.58
C THR A 641 -23.94 24.86 9.41
N LYS A 642 -24.49 26.04 9.73
CA LYS A 642 -23.76 27.07 10.48
C LYS A 642 -23.56 26.66 11.94
N GLU A 643 -24.50 25.96 12.54
CA GLU A 643 -24.37 25.43 13.92
C GLU A 643 -23.29 24.34 13.97
N ALA A 644 -23.31 23.37 13.03
CA ALA A 644 -22.29 22.33 12.91
C ALA A 644 -20.89 22.90 12.62
N LEU A 645 -20.81 23.91 11.74
CA LEU A 645 -19.56 24.60 11.46
C LEU A 645 -18.96 25.23 12.72
N ARG A 646 -19.77 25.92 13.53
CA ARG A 646 -19.32 26.51 14.81
C ARG A 646 -18.85 25.44 15.79
N ALA A 647 -19.55 24.31 15.85
CA ALA A 647 -19.14 23.19 16.69
C ALA A 647 -17.76 22.66 16.27
N LEU A 648 -17.55 22.47 14.98
CA LEU A 648 -16.24 22.05 14.46
C LEU A 648 -15.15 23.08 14.74
N GLU A 649 -15.40 24.39 14.50
CA GLU A 649 -14.46 25.46 14.83
C GLU A 649 -14.09 25.46 16.34
N THR A 650 -15.05 25.22 17.22
CA THR A 650 -14.82 25.15 18.67
C THR A 650 -13.96 23.96 19.04
N VAL A 651 -14.29 22.76 18.55
CA VAL A 651 -13.53 21.53 18.87
C VAL A 651 -12.11 21.61 18.33
N VAL A 652 -11.91 22.17 17.14
CA VAL A 652 -10.56 22.36 16.57
C VAL A 652 -9.72 23.36 17.40
N ALA A 653 -10.36 24.35 18.01
CA ALA A 653 -9.67 25.29 18.90
C ALA A 653 -9.31 24.69 20.28
N GLU A 654 -9.96 23.59 20.68
CA GLU A 654 -9.71 22.85 21.93
C GLU A 654 -8.66 21.73 21.80
N VAL A 655 -8.07 21.55 20.61
CA VAL A 655 -7.05 20.52 20.38
C VAL A 655 -5.87 20.71 21.35
N PRO A 656 -5.43 19.65 22.07
CA PRO A 656 -4.28 19.71 22.97
C PRO A 656 -3.02 20.20 22.24
N GLU A 657 -2.24 21.06 22.91
CA GLU A 657 -0.96 21.53 22.37
C GLU A 657 0.13 20.44 22.39
N THR A 658 -0.01 19.44 23.25
CA THR A 658 0.93 18.31 23.35
C THR A 658 0.71 17.37 22.18
N GLU A 659 1.69 17.25 21.32
CA GLU A 659 1.68 16.31 20.19
C GLU A 659 1.74 14.84 20.65
N GLY A 660 1.50 13.91 19.75
CA GLY A 660 1.57 12.48 19.99
C GLY A 660 0.24 11.83 20.26
N LYS A 661 0.23 10.76 21.08
CA LYS A 661 -0.91 9.86 21.30
C LYS A 661 -2.17 10.60 21.79
N GLU A 662 -2.06 11.46 22.81
CA GLU A 662 -3.22 12.16 23.39
C GLU A 662 -3.92 13.04 22.35
N GLN A 663 -3.17 13.77 21.57
CA GLN A 663 -3.69 14.61 20.49
C GLN A 663 -4.38 13.79 19.40
N ALA A 664 -3.78 12.65 18.98
CA ALA A 664 -4.36 11.76 17.99
C ALA A 664 -5.71 11.18 18.46
N PHE A 665 -5.80 10.74 19.70
CA PHE A 665 -7.07 10.29 20.29
C PHE A 665 -8.12 11.42 20.36
N PHE A 666 -7.71 12.65 20.66
CA PHE A 666 -8.62 13.79 20.63
C PHE A 666 -9.19 14.03 19.23
N PHE A 667 -8.35 14.02 18.21
CA PHE A 667 -8.80 14.13 16.82
C PHE A 667 -9.79 13.04 16.45
N MET A 668 -9.48 11.79 16.75
CA MET A 668 -10.36 10.64 16.47
C MET A 668 -11.71 10.76 17.19
N GLN A 669 -11.71 11.09 18.49
CA GLN A 669 -12.90 11.02 19.33
C GLN A 669 -13.77 12.27 19.29
N LYS A 670 -13.21 13.43 18.94
CA LYS A 670 -13.90 14.73 19.00
C LYS A 670 -14.00 15.42 17.65
N VAL A 671 -12.87 15.51 16.93
CA VAL A 671 -12.83 16.27 15.67
C VAL A 671 -13.52 15.50 14.54
N VAL A 672 -13.22 14.22 14.36
CA VAL A 672 -13.85 13.39 13.29
C VAL A 672 -15.37 13.38 13.41
N PRO A 673 -16.00 13.13 14.59
CA PRO A 673 -17.45 13.20 14.70
C PRO A 673 -18.04 14.59 14.40
N ALA A 674 -17.33 15.67 14.73
CA ALA A 674 -17.76 17.03 14.41
C ALA A 674 -17.67 17.32 12.89
N MET A 675 -16.68 16.75 12.19
CA MET A 675 -16.59 16.80 10.74
C MET A 675 -17.77 16.09 10.07
N GLU A 676 -18.11 14.90 10.55
CA GLU A 676 -19.28 14.13 10.06
C GLU A 676 -20.59 14.89 10.28
N ALA A 677 -20.75 15.52 11.44
CA ALA A 677 -21.92 16.34 11.76
C ALA A 677 -22.06 17.56 10.81
N LEU A 678 -20.94 18.17 10.38
CA LEU A 678 -20.96 19.26 9.40
C LEU A 678 -21.25 18.74 7.98
N ARG A 679 -20.71 17.59 7.60
CA ARG A 679 -20.94 17.00 6.27
C ARG A 679 -22.42 16.77 5.98
N LYS A 680 -23.16 16.24 6.94
CA LYS A 680 -24.54 15.81 6.76
C LYS A 680 -25.46 16.89 6.18
N PRO A 681 -25.65 18.06 6.83
CA PRO A 681 -26.55 19.11 6.28
C PRO A 681 -26.02 19.71 4.98
N VAL A 682 -24.71 19.68 4.74
CA VAL A 682 -24.11 20.17 3.50
C VAL A 682 -24.41 19.23 2.32
N ASP A 683 -24.30 17.93 2.51
CA ASP A 683 -24.62 16.94 1.47
C ASP A 683 -26.15 16.97 1.14
N GLU A 684 -27.02 17.23 2.14
CA GLU A 684 -28.45 17.46 1.91
C GLU A 684 -28.71 18.75 1.12
N LEU A 685 -27.97 19.84 1.40
CA LEU A 685 -28.05 21.09 0.62
C LEU A 685 -27.64 20.89 -0.84
N GLU A 686 -26.62 20.07 -1.14
CA GLU A 686 -26.20 19.76 -2.50
C GLU A 686 -27.35 19.18 -3.34
N MET A 687 -28.24 18.39 -2.72
CA MET A 687 -29.38 17.76 -3.40
C MET A 687 -30.48 18.73 -3.81
N ILE A 688 -30.59 19.90 -3.18
CA ILE A 688 -31.69 20.85 -3.40
C ILE A 688 -31.25 22.19 -3.98
N VAL A 689 -30.01 22.60 -3.79
CA VAL A 689 -29.47 23.84 -4.36
C VAL A 689 -29.28 23.69 -5.87
N ASN A 690 -29.60 24.75 -6.62
CA ASN A 690 -29.40 24.78 -8.04
C ASN A 690 -27.97 24.42 -8.43
N LYS A 691 -27.80 23.44 -9.32
CA LYS A 691 -26.49 22.91 -9.73
C LYS A 691 -25.52 24.02 -10.21
N ASN A 692 -26.03 25.04 -10.91
CA ASN A 692 -25.22 26.14 -11.42
C ASN A 692 -24.78 27.13 -10.32
N MET A 693 -25.40 27.05 -9.13
CA MET A 693 -25.05 27.85 -7.96
C MET A 693 -24.22 27.07 -6.93
N TRP A 694 -24.18 25.73 -7.06
CA TRP A 694 -23.34 24.88 -6.21
C TRP A 694 -21.86 25.13 -6.51
N PRO A 695 -21.01 25.38 -5.50
CA PRO A 695 -19.69 25.98 -5.73
C PRO A 695 -18.60 24.97 -6.15
N MET A 696 -18.93 23.68 -6.31
CA MET A 696 -17.95 22.64 -6.64
C MET A 696 -18.55 21.53 -7.51
N PRO A 697 -17.73 20.78 -8.27
CA PRO A 697 -18.18 19.59 -8.99
C PRO A 697 -18.79 18.54 -8.07
N SER A 698 -19.91 17.94 -8.46
CA SER A 698 -20.57 16.84 -7.77
C SER A 698 -19.86 15.50 -8.03
N TYR A 699 -20.25 14.46 -7.29
CA TYR A 699 -19.77 13.09 -7.56
C TYR A 699 -20.10 12.63 -8.97
N GLY A 700 -21.29 12.99 -9.50
CA GLY A 700 -21.64 12.69 -10.88
C GLY A 700 -20.67 13.29 -11.90
N ASP A 701 -20.24 14.55 -11.67
CA ASP A 701 -19.26 15.21 -12.54
C ASP A 701 -17.86 14.57 -12.45
N LEU A 702 -17.46 14.09 -11.27
CA LEU A 702 -16.12 13.53 -11.02
C LEU A 702 -16.01 12.08 -11.50
N LEU A 703 -17.02 11.25 -11.27
CA LEU A 703 -16.97 9.80 -11.47
C LEU A 703 -17.39 9.38 -12.88
N PHE A 704 -18.22 10.17 -13.58
CA PHE A 704 -18.83 9.74 -14.84
C PHE A 704 -18.39 10.53 -16.08
N GLU A 705 -17.71 11.65 -15.93
CA GLU A 705 -17.25 12.48 -17.03
C GLU A 705 -15.73 12.42 -17.28
N VAL A 706 -15.12 11.25 -17.08
CA VAL A 706 -13.68 10.99 -17.32
C VAL A 706 -13.43 10.44 -18.71
#